data_cb8290614dc2a0bebd33c66273d7789c
#
_entry.id   cb8290614dc2a0bebd33c66273d7789c
#
_cell.length_a   1.000
_cell.length_b   1.000
_cell.length_c   1.000
_cell.angle_alpha   90.00
_cell.angle_beta   90.00
_cell.angle_gamma   90.00
#
_symmetry.space_group_name_H-M   'P 1'
#
loop_
_entity.id
_entity.type
_entity.pdbx_description
1 polymer ?
#
loop_
_entity_poly.entity_id
_entity_poly.type
_entity_poly.pdbx_seq_one_letter_code
_entity_poly.pdbx_strand_id
1 'polypeptide(L)'
;MKRIIAICALLLSFVLCVALFASCELTPTPEPEESGTAGPHEHVWDEGRVIKEGSCDPETKDEIKGEIEYTCTVCGETKTEETAGHTWDDGRVIAGATCMQAGTMLYSCSACGKKLTEKIPVDPTAHEFRQADAGRIVTPPTTSSAGEREKICTLCGAGVSTPVSYAEYITAVNEVQAKVNAFNTSQFGGTSITKDLSAAAGKTYAATPVNPRAQHPRVMFSGSEVAAIKATFYDTRNSVAVKLFLDTLAKPTDGKLPASSSHNNFSSDVIDQIQALALDYQLTGNKISGYQAILALKNHLTTMDFAGIASDPERQYGLTMFTAACVYDWCHDLLTTVDRVQIVSGVEHKCCDDGKMEMGFPPSGQYSVAGHGCEFQLLRDYLAFAIAIYDEYPGWWNYIGGRFYAEYVEPRNYYYSAGMVTQGVSLYVRIRFSSDLYSAILIKAATGVMPYDEAGMKQVMRTVYSYELPNRNAFAAGDDHVDDGGFIEYSRNTLLSSYLFNDATMRANLEYYKKSFSKFDSYYTVGSNYVEYLICSSNGVKAASDRHQDMPLILYNGGFLGQIIARNSWNDDQAAVLMKIGVRTGGNHDHRDAGQFQIWYKAMLAGDTGDYDSYGSDHWRNYHQATVAHNCILIGGNGQQRMGGNEMSHRNYLTDSNTLIGEVTGHEEGYLDAEKTRPAYAYVAGNNAKAYGSSVASEVTRRMLVVYDTKNANVPMYFFVFDNITSASSNKKTFLLHVPAAPTISDKTVTVSKNGGKLVLQNVVGGNTITTVQGYRDASGTLYTAADDGFWGRVEIATASAKTNQLLNVMYVCDSDKNPAGLTATEITGSGINGAKIGKVAAIFVTSATRRTTTLTFTVSGSGDLTYYVSGVKAGKWVVADSSGNTQRITASSDGGLLVFTAPAGQITLTPPQ
;
A
#
# COMPACT_ATOMS: atom_id res chain seq x y z
N MET A 1 -21.63 16.10 14.44
CA MET A 1 -22.81 16.94 14.69
C MET A 1 -22.75 18.38 14.16
N LYS A 2 -21.61 19.09 14.16
CA LYS A 2 -21.54 20.48 13.62
C LYS A 2 -21.48 20.58 12.07
N ARG A 3 -21.20 19.51 11.34
CA ARG A 3 -21.22 19.52 9.85
C ARG A 3 -22.57 19.13 9.23
N ILE A 4 -23.44 18.50 9.99
CA ILE A 4 -24.80 18.12 9.52
C ILE A 4 -25.73 19.33 9.58
N ILE A 5 -25.50 20.27 10.48
CA ILE A 5 -26.32 21.48 10.62
C ILE A 5 -26.08 22.49 9.48
N ALA A 6 -24.87 22.51 8.89
CA ALA A 6 -24.55 23.40 7.78
C ALA A 6 -25.17 22.94 6.44
N ILE A 7 -25.36 21.65 6.25
CA ILE A 7 -25.97 21.09 5.02
C ILE A 7 -27.50 21.22 5.03
N CYS A 8 -28.12 21.13 6.20
CA CYS A 8 -29.56 21.36 6.32
C CYS A 8 -29.95 22.83 6.16
N ALA A 9 -29.08 23.78 6.50
CA ALA A 9 -29.31 25.19 6.29
C ALA A 9 -29.22 25.63 4.79
N LEU A 10 -28.34 24.95 4.01
CA LEU A 10 -28.24 25.24 2.56
C LEU A 10 -29.40 24.64 1.75
N LEU A 11 -29.93 23.50 2.17
CA LEU A 11 -31.05 22.83 1.52
C LEU A 11 -32.39 23.54 1.80
N LEU A 12 -32.56 24.17 2.98
CA LEU A 12 -33.75 24.98 3.28
C LEU A 12 -33.78 26.30 2.50
N SER A 13 -32.65 26.88 2.19
CA SER A 13 -32.53 28.10 1.39
C SER A 13 -32.89 27.88 -0.09
N PHE A 14 -32.67 26.67 -0.61
CA PHE A 14 -32.96 26.34 -2.02
C PHE A 14 -34.46 25.98 -2.24
N VAL A 15 -35.11 25.45 -1.23
CA VAL A 15 -36.56 25.12 -1.30
C VAL A 15 -37.45 26.36 -1.14
N LEU A 16 -36.97 27.41 -0.46
CA LEU A 16 -37.74 28.67 -0.33
C LEU A 16 -37.68 29.57 -1.57
N CYS A 17 -36.69 29.43 -2.44
CA CYS A 17 -36.55 30.15 -3.69
C CYS A 17 -37.39 29.57 -4.85
N VAL A 18 -37.78 28.30 -4.79
CA VAL A 18 -38.57 27.64 -5.84
C VAL A 18 -40.07 27.74 -5.58
N ALA A 19 -40.48 28.09 -4.36
CA ALA A 19 -41.89 28.19 -3.99
C ALA A 19 -42.53 29.58 -4.27
N LEU A 20 -41.79 30.53 -4.82
CA LEU A 20 -42.29 31.91 -5.11
C LEU A 20 -42.58 32.18 -6.60
N PHE A 21 -42.53 31.17 -7.46
CA PHE A 21 -42.78 31.32 -8.90
C PHE A 21 -43.94 30.49 -9.46
N ALA A 22 -44.86 30.05 -8.63
CA ALA A 22 -46.04 29.34 -9.12
C ALA A 22 -47.32 29.86 -8.47
N SER A 23 -47.83 31.01 -8.94
CA SER A 23 -49.23 31.32 -8.96
C SER A 23 -49.45 32.73 -9.60
N CYS A 24 -49.72 32.78 -10.87
CA CYS A 24 -50.45 33.83 -11.52
C CYS A 24 -51.26 33.19 -12.63
N GLU A 25 -52.52 32.87 -12.32
CA GLU A 25 -53.54 32.53 -13.31
C GLU A 25 -53.99 33.82 -14.00
N LEU A 26 -53.92 33.76 -15.32
CA LEU A 26 -54.45 34.81 -16.20
C LEU A 26 -56.00 34.67 -16.29
N THR A 27 -56.67 35.66 -15.81
CA THR A 27 -58.11 35.92 -16.20
C THR A 27 -58.13 36.84 -17.41
N PRO A 28 -59.05 36.63 -18.38
CA PRO A 28 -59.10 37.44 -19.59
C PRO A 28 -59.78 38.78 -19.31
N THR A 29 -59.16 39.86 -19.76
CA THR A 29 -59.72 41.21 -19.80
C THR A 29 -60.66 41.35 -20.97
N PRO A 30 -61.78 42.12 -20.82
CA PRO A 30 -62.61 42.45 -21.94
C PRO A 30 -62.00 43.58 -22.75
N GLU A 31 -62.37 43.60 -24.04
CA GLU A 31 -62.00 44.65 -24.99
C GLU A 31 -62.51 46.10 -24.53
N PRO A 32 -61.66 47.11 -24.75
CA PRO A 32 -62.09 48.49 -24.42
C PRO A 32 -62.92 49.08 -25.53
N GLU A 33 -64.05 49.66 -25.14
CA GLU A 33 -64.82 50.55 -25.95
C GLU A 33 -64.05 51.86 -26.24
N GLU A 34 -64.12 52.32 -27.46
CA GLU A 34 -63.61 53.63 -27.86
C GLU A 34 -64.13 54.77 -26.98
N SER A 35 -63.26 55.51 -26.34
CA SER A 35 -63.64 56.72 -25.61
C SER A 35 -62.92 57.93 -26.18
N GLY A 36 -63.68 58.92 -26.33
CA GLY A 36 -63.46 60.17 -27.00
C GLY A 36 -62.31 61.03 -26.48
N THR A 37 -61.89 61.90 -27.36
CA THR A 37 -60.86 62.91 -27.21
C THR A 37 -60.99 63.71 -25.93
N ALA A 38 -60.07 63.57 -25.01
CA ALA A 38 -59.91 64.43 -23.86
C ALA A 38 -59.42 65.81 -24.34
N GLY A 39 -60.02 66.85 -23.84
CA GLY A 39 -59.58 68.24 -24.09
C GLY A 39 -58.22 68.54 -23.48
N PRO A 40 -57.60 69.66 -23.76
CA PRO A 40 -56.26 70.00 -23.29
C PRO A 40 -56.20 69.97 -21.74
N HIS A 41 -55.47 69.14 -21.20
CA HIS A 41 -55.15 68.95 -19.76
C HIS A 41 -53.64 68.95 -19.53
N GLU A 42 -53.27 69.34 -18.33
CA GLU A 42 -51.85 69.24 -17.91
C GLU A 42 -51.55 67.74 -17.57
N HIS A 43 -50.53 67.17 -18.20
CA HIS A 43 -50.19 65.76 -18.02
C HIS A 43 -49.75 65.52 -16.58
N VAL A 44 -50.39 64.56 -15.93
CA VAL A 44 -50.02 64.06 -14.62
C VAL A 44 -49.30 62.68 -14.84
N TRP A 45 -47.98 62.67 -14.75
CA TRP A 45 -47.18 61.50 -15.01
C TRP A 45 -47.18 60.57 -13.79
N ASP A 46 -47.18 59.27 -14.03
CA ASP A 46 -47.00 58.26 -13.02
C ASP A 46 -45.52 58.25 -12.43
N GLU A 47 -45.19 57.35 -11.55
CA GLU A 47 -43.84 57.23 -10.95
C GLU A 47 -42.77 56.77 -11.95
N GLY A 48 -43.13 56.48 -13.21
CA GLY A 48 -42.29 56.06 -14.29
C GLY A 48 -41.83 54.57 -14.13
N ARG A 49 -41.78 53.90 -15.24
CA ARG A 49 -41.26 52.48 -15.31
C ARG A 49 -39.95 52.48 -16.05
N VAL A 50 -38.93 51.91 -15.46
CA VAL A 50 -37.64 51.66 -16.14
C VAL A 50 -37.90 50.71 -17.29
N ILE A 51 -37.72 51.12 -18.53
CA ILE A 51 -37.86 50.34 -19.75
C ILE A 51 -36.50 49.85 -20.25
N LYS A 52 -35.47 50.59 -19.84
CA LYS A 52 -34.05 50.20 -20.11
C LYS A 52 -33.20 50.61 -18.91
N GLU A 53 -32.54 49.66 -18.30
CA GLU A 53 -31.59 49.92 -17.22
C GLU A 53 -30.34 50.62 -17.78
N GLY A 54 -29.93 51.69 -17.10
CA GLY A 54 -28.63 52.30 -17.38
C GLY A 54 -27.52 51.31 -17.12
N SER A 55 -26.55 51.27 -18.00
CA SER A 55 -25.41 50.32 -17.91
C SER A 55 -24.10 50.99 -18.33
N CYS A 56 -23.06 50.25 -18.44
CA CYS A 56 -21.80 50.69 -19.09
C CYS A 56 -21.29 49.55 -19.98
N ASP A 57 -20.52 49.93 -20.98
CA ASP A 57 -19.80 48.95 -21.77
C ASP A 57 -18.81 48.19 -20.85
N PRO A 58 -18.82 46.85 -20.82
CA PRO A 58 -17.93 46.09 -19.95
C PRO A 58 -16.45 46.15 -20.35
N GLU A 59 -16.13 46.50 -21.60
CA GLU A 59 -14.78 46.59 -22.10
C GLU A 59 -14.21 48.01 -22.02
N THR A 60 -14.99 49.02 -22.51
CA THR A 60 -14.57 50.41 -22.53
C THR A 60 -14.90 51.19 -21.26
N LYS A 61 -15.84 50.68 -20.45
CA LYS A 61 -16.38 51.33 -19.26
C LYS A 61 -17.18 52.63 -19.55
N ASP A 62 -17.51 52.89 -20.83
CA ASP A 62 -18.30 54.04 -21.24
C ASP A 62 -19.75 53.95 -20.71
N GLU A 63 -20.29 55.11 -20.42
CA GLU A 63 -21.66 55.22 -19.93
C GLU A 63 -22.68 54.82 -21.01
N ILE A 64 -23.57 53.89 -20.69
CA ILE A 64 -24.75 53.57 -21.51
C ILE A 64 -25.96 54.01 -20.73
N LYS A 65 -26.60 55.09 -21.21
CA LYS A 65 -27.81 55.65 -20.56
C LYS A 65 -28.98 54.65 -20.58
N GLY A 66 -29.72 54.61 -19.50
CA GLY A 66 -30.99 53.91 -19.38
C GLY A 66 -32.16 54.80 -19.82
N GLU A 67 -33.39 54.28 -19.79
CA GLU A 67 -34.60 54.99 -20.15
C GLU A 67 -35.72 54.64 -19.15
N ILE A 68 -36.41 55.68 -18.69
CA ILE A 68 -37.66 55.60 -17.90
C ILE A 68 -38.81 56.08 -18.73
N GLU A 69 -39.81 55.28 -18.84
CA GLU A 69 -41.06 55.64 -19.47
C GLU A 69 -42.07 56.08 -18.40
N TYR A 70 -42.61 57.25 -18.57
CA TYR A 70 -43.70 57.78 -17.74
C TYR A 70 -45.00 57.73 -18.54
N THR A 71 -46.12 57.38 -17.91
CA THR A 71 -47.40 57.30 -18.53
C THR A 71 -48.27 58.33 -17.85
N CYS A 72 -48.96 59.20 -18.68
CA CYS A 72 -49.92 60.12 -18.14
C CYS A 72 -51.12 59.35 -17.56
N THR A 73 -51.36 59.55 -16.28
CA THR A 73 -52.48 58.88 -15.56
C THR A 73 -53.88 59.35 -15.99
N VAL A 74 -53.94 60.41 -16.84
CA VAL A 74 -55.19 60.99 -17.30
C VAL A 74 -55.50 60.59 -18.73
N CYS A 75 -54.51 60.60 -19.64
CA CYS A 75 -54.79 60.39 -21.08
C CYS A 75 -54.07 59.18 -21.63
N GLY A 76 -53.18 58.48 -20.83
CA GLY A 76 -52.42 57.33 -21.28
C GLY A 76 -51.24 57.67 -22.21
N GLU A 77 -50.97 58.91 -22.47
CA GLU A 77 -49.83 59.33 -23.27
C GLU A 77 -48.50 58.98 -22.53
N THR A 78 -47.47 58.48 -23.25
CA THR A 78 -46.21 58.12 -22.67
C THR A 78 -45.11 59.11 -23.08
N LYS A 79 -44.14 59.34 -22.16
CA LYS A 79 -42.89 60.06 -22.46
C LYS A 79 -41.76 59.25 -21.90
N THR A 80 -40.64 59.26 -22.57
CA THR A 80 -39.38 58.62 -22.11
C THR A 80 -38.39 59.72 -21.72
N GLU A 81 -37.69 59.44 -20.59
CA GLU A 81 -36.57 60.26 -20.17
C GLU A 81 -35.36 59.40 -20.00
N GLU A 82 -34.17 59.88 -20.39
CA GLU A 82 -32.93 59.24 -20.21
C GLU A 82 -32.51 59.22 -18.73
N THR A 83 -32.02 58.09 -18.25
CA THR A 83 -31.38 57.98 -16.93
C THR A 83 -29.89 57.87 -17.07
N ALA A 84 -29.18 58.25 -16.03
CA ALA A 84 -27.76 58.12 -16.03
C ALA A 84 -27.31 56.62 -16.17
N GLY A 85 -26.31 56.38 -16.98
CA GLY A 85 -25.62 55.11 -17.02
C GLY A 85 -24.72 54.94 -15.78
N HIS A 86 -23.82 53.94 -15.84
CA HIS A 86 -22.86 53.73 -14.77
C HIS A 86 -21.61 54.61 -14.98
N THR A 87 -21.35 55.50 -14.03
CA THR A 87 -20.09 56.25 -13.93
C THR A 87 -19.24 55.58 -12.87
N TRP A 88 -18.21 54.92 -13.30
CA TRP A 88 -17.35 54.14 -12.42
C TRP A 88 -16.24 55.02 -11.81
N ASP A 89 -15.87 54.70 -10.56
CA ASP A 89 -14.67 55.27 -9.90
C ASP A 89 -13.39 54.69 -10.51
N ASP A 90 -12.22 55.21 -10.09
CA ASP A 90 -10.91 54.74 -10.54
C ASP A 90 -10.60 53.30 -10.15
N GLY A 91 -11.54 52.66 -9.43
CA GLY A 91 -11.39 51.29 -8.89
C GLY A 91 -10.41 51.18 -7.72
N ARG A 92 -10.63 50.22 -6.91
CA ARG A 92 -9.67 49.85 -5.84
C ARG A 92 -9.36 48.35 -5.86
N VAL A 93 -8.13 48.00 -5.61
CA VAL A 93 -7.71 46.64 -5.45
C VAL A 93 -8.33 46.09 -4.16
N ILE A 94 -9.16 45.06 -4.25
CA ILE A 94 -9.72 44.31 -3.11
C ILE A 94 -9.01 43.02 -2.85
N ALA A 95 -8.34 42.48 -3.87
CA ALA A 95 -7.39 41.35 -3.73
C ALA A 95 -6.21 41.63 -4.70
N GLY A 96 -5.01 41.66 -4.18
CA GLY A 96 -3.81 41.83 -5.01
C GLY A 96 -3.59 40.61 -5.90
N ALA A 97 -3.06 40.82 -7.08
CA ALA A 97 -2.55 39.70 -7.89
C ALA A 97 -1.32 39.10 -7.22
N THR A 98 -1.19 37.80 -7.30
CA THR A 98 0.00 37.08 -6.88
C THR A 98 0.60 36.34 -8.08
N CYS A 99 1.73 35.70 -7.89
CA CYS A 99 2.36 34.88 -8.94
C CYS A 99 1.51 33.64 -9.32
N MET A 100 0.47 33.31 -8.58
CA MET A 100 -0.39 32.14 -8.82
C MET A 100 -1.87 32.48 -8.97
N GLN A 101 -2.31 33.64 -8.48
CA GLN A 101 -3.71 34.01 -8.50
C GLN A 101 -3.90 35.41 -9.09
N ALA A 102 -4.89 35.50 -9.95
CA ALA A 102 -5.35 36.79 -10.44
C ALA A 102 -5.93 37.62 -9.28
N GLY A 103 -5.59 38.87 -9.23
CA GLY A 103 -6.16 39.84 -8.30
C GLY A 103 -7.60 40.23 -8.69
N THR A 104 -8.22 41.09 -7.90
CA THR A 104 -9.54 41.61 -8.16
C THR A 104 -9.56 43.12 -7.91
N MET A 105 -9.93 43.87 -8.94
CA MET A 105 -10.24 45.29 -8.89
C MET A 105 -11.75 45.46 -8.68
N LEU A 106 -12.15 46.28 -7.76
CA LEU A 106 -13.54 46.64 -7.51
C LEU A 106 -13.76 48.09 -7.94
N TYR A 107 -14.71 48.30 -8.85
CA TYR A 107 -15.22 49.59 -9.25
C TYR A 107 -16.60 49.81 -8.63
N SER A 108 -16.91 51.01 -8.27
CA SER A 108 -18.21 51.39 -7.74
C SER A 108 -18.81 52.53 -8.59
N CYS A 109 -20.05 52.39 -8.98
CA CYS A 109 -20.74 53.46 -9.68
C CYS A 109 -21.12 54.56 -8.70
N SER A 110 -20.65 55.77 -8.96
CA SER A 110 -20.98 56.96 -8.15
C SER A 110 -22.45 57.37 -8.22
N ALA A 111 -23.13 57.01 -9.29
CA ALA A 111 -24.52 57.40 -9.52
C ALA A 111 -25.52 56.43 -8.87
N CYS A 112 -25.29 55.12 -8.91
CA CYS A 112 -26.27 54.13 -8.44
C CYS A 112 -25.73 53.15 -7.37
N GLY A 113 -24.45 53.26 -6.99
CA GLY A 113 -23.82 52.38 -5.99
C GLY A 113 -23.56 50.93 -6.47
N LYS A 114 -23.84 50.61 -7.73
CA LYS A 114 -23.60 49.29 -8.30
C LYS A 114 -22.09 49.01 -8.30
N LYS A 115 -21.72 47.74 -8.14
CA LYS A 115 -20.31 47.32 -8.06
C LYS A 115 -19.98 46.42 -9.24
N LEU A 116 -18.81 46.62 -9.83
CA LEU A 116 -18.23 45.79 -10.86
C LEU A 116 -16.87 45.27 -10.37
N THR A 117 -16.61 43.98 -10.56
CA THR A 117 -15.30 43.41 -10.28
C THR A 117 -14.62 43.02 -11.58
N GLU A 118 -13.35 43.39 -11.69
CA GLU A 118 -12.48 43.02 -12.81
C GLU A 118 -11.28 42.23 -12.31
N LYS A 119 -10.85 41.25 -13.09
CA LYS A 119 -9.66 40.45 -12.75
C LYS A 119 -8.39 41.24 -13.08
N ILE A 120 -7.53 41.38 -12.10
CA ILE A 120 -6.15 41.83 -12.32
C ILE A 120 -5.38 40.61 -12.79
N PRO A 121 -4.68 40.64 -13.92
CA PRO A 121 -3.87 39.49 -14.38
C PRO A 121 -2.92 39.00 -13.30
N VAL A 122 -2.61 37.71 -13.33
CA VAL A 122 -1.55 37.12 -12.48
C VAL A 122 -0.25 37.91 -12.69
N ASP A 123 0.38 38.32 -11.60
CA ASP A 123 1.69 38.98 -11.64
C ASP A 123 2.79 37.94 -11.36
N PRO A 124 3.53 37.48 -12.39
CA PRO A 124 4.54 36.44 -12.22
C PRO A 124 5.70 36.88 -11.33
N THR A 125 5.80 38.16 -10.97
CA THR A 125 6.86 38.71 -10.11
C THR A 125 6.40 38.95 -8.67
N ALA A 126 5.10 38.89 -8.40
CA ALA A 126 4.51 39.12 -7.08
C ALA A 126 4.63 37.85 -6.21
N HIS A 127 5.86 37.50 -5.84
CA HIS A 127 6.18 36.38 -4.99
C HIS A 127 6.03 36.71 -3.51
N GLU A 128 5.48 35.73 -2.75
CA GLU A 128 5.39 35.81 -1.30
C GLU A 128 6.49 34.95 -0.65
N PHE A 129 7.17 35.47 0.35
CA PHE A 129 8.21 34.78 1.11
C PHE A 129 7.84 34.72 2.59
N ARG A 130 8.30 33.71 3.30
CA ARG A 130 8.16 33.66 4.77
C ARG A 130 8.96 34.78 5.41
N GLN A 131 8.37 35.46 6.38
CA GLN A 131 8.97 36.63 7.03
C GLN A 131 10.29 36.29 7.75
N ALA A 132 10.47 35.04 8.20
CA ALA A 132 11.68 34.52 8.86
C ALA A 132 12.69 33.86 7.90
N ASP A 133 12.40 33.81 6.60
CA ASP A 133 13.24 33.11 5.64
C ASP A 133 14.47 33.96 5.28
N ALA A 134 15.61 33.61 5.87
CA ALA A 134 16.89 34.20 5.51
C ALA A 134 17.37 33.86 4.09
N GLY A 135 16.71 32.89 3.45
CA GLY A 135 17.08 32.32 2.15
C GLY A 135 18.16 31.23 2.27
N ARG A 136 18.05 30.26 1.37
CA ARG A 136 18.98 29.13 1.24
C ARG A 136 20.13 29.52 0.36
N ILE A 137 21.38 29.29 0.77
CA ILE A 137 22.54 29.46 -0.07
C ILE A 137 22.63 28.27 -1.00
N VAL A 138 22.34 28.48 -2.28
CA VAL A 138 22.37 27.45 -3.33
C VAL A 138 23.68 27.35 -4.06
N THR A 139 24.46 28.47 -4.06
CA THR A 139 25.81 28.54 -4.59
C THR A 139 26.67 29.32 -3.57
N PRO A 140 27.55 28.63 -2.82
CA PRO A 140 28.46 29.31 -1.90
C PRO A 140 29.38 30.28 -2.64
N PRO A 141 29.67 31.47 -2.08
CA PRO A 141 30.63 32.40 -2.67
C PRO A 141 32.06 31.90 -2.51
N THR A 142 32.89 32.35 -3.42
CA THR A 142 34.36 32.21 -3.32
C THR A 142 35.03 33.56 -3.04
N THR A 143 36.33 33.56 -2.82
CA THR A 143 37.10 34.82 -2.66
C THR A 143 37.07 35.71 -3.91
N SER A 144 36.71 35.13 -5.07
CA SER A 144 36.70 35.81 -6.38
C SER A 144 35.29 35.97 -6.97
N SER A 145 34.27 35.35 -6.42
CA SER A 145 32.89 35.39 -6.94
C SER A 145 31.86 35.46 -5.81
N ALA A 146 30.82 36.27 -6.01
CA ALA A 146 29.64 36.24 -5.15
C ALA A 146 28.92 34.89 -5.29
N GLY A 147 28.35 34.43 -4.19
CA GLY A 147 27.42 33.28 -4.20
C GLY A 147 26.00 33.72 -4.48
N GLU A 148 25.11 32.76 -4.44
CA GLU A 148 23.66 32.95 -4.61
C GLU A 148 22.89 32.45 -3.40
N ARG A 149 21.99 33.29 -2.94
CA ARG A 149 20.99 32.98 -1.93
C ARG A 149 19.62 32.97 -2.59
N GLU A 150 18.90 31.86 -2.48
CA GLU A 150 17.58 31.67 -3.03
C GLU A 150 16.53 31.74 -1.91
N LYS A 151 15.46 32.51 -2.15
CA LYS A 151 14.23 32.45 -1.36
C LYS A 151 13.15 31.82 -2.19
N ILE A 152 12.42 30.89 -1.60
CA ILE A 152 11.36 30.19 -2.31
C ILE A 152 10.02 30.84 -2.03
N CYS A 153 9.31 31.20 -3.12
CA CYS A 153 7.96 31.68 -3.01
C CYS A 153 7.02 30.64 -2.39
N THR A 154 6.29 31.02 -1.35
CA THR A 154 5.36 30.13 -0.65
C THR A 154 4.15 29.74 -1.49
N LEU A 155 3.86 30.50 -2.56
CA LEU A 155 2.70 30.29 -3.43
C LEU A 155 3.02 29.41 -4.64
N CYS A 156 4.05 29.79 -5.41
CA CYS A 156 4.36 29.12 -6.68
C CYS A 156 5.59 28.21 -6.62
N GLY A 157 6.34 28.23 -5.53
CA GLY A 157 7.57 27.45 -5.39
C GLY A 157 8.76 28.00 -6.20
N ALA A 158 8.63 29.15 -6.89
CA ALA A 158 9.73 29.72 -7.64
C ALA A 158 10.82 30.25 -6.71
N GLY A 159 12.08 29.96 -7.05
CA GLY A 159 13.26 30.51 -6.38
C GLY A 159 13.58 31.90 -6.91
N VAL A 160 13.78 32.84 -5.99
CA VAL A 160 14.28 34.19 -6.30
C VAL A 160 15.66 34.32 -5.72
N SER A 161 16.65 34.47 -6.59
CA SER A 161 18.08 34.54 -6.19
C SER A 161 18.51 35.96 -5.85
N THR A 162 19.32 36.07 -4.79
CA THR A 162 20.01 37.28 -4.41
C THR A 162 21.51 37.00 -4.17
N PRO A 163 22.44 37.92 -4.47
CA PRO A 163 23.83 37.66 -4.25
C PRO A 163 24.18 37.62 -2.75
N VAL A 164 25.19 36.81 -2.41
CA VAL A 164 25.79 36.78 -1.06
C VAL A 164 27.31 36.96 -1.19
N SER A 165 27.88 37.84 -0.35
CA SER A 165 29.31 38.08 -0.36
C SER A 165 30.09 37.00 0.38
N TYR A 166 31.36 36.80 0.00
CA TYR A 166 32.23 35.84 0.70
C TYR A 166 32.43 36.22 2.17
N ALA A 167 32.57 37.53 2.49
CA ALA A 167 32.76 37.99 3.86
C ALA A 167 31.57 37.68 4.76
N GLU A 168 30.33 37.91 4.26
CA GLU A 168 29.10 37.55 4.97
C GLU A 168 29.01 36.03 5.19
N TYR A 169 29.27 35.25 4.15
CA TYR A 169 29.20 33.81 4.19
C TYR A 169 30.20 33.19 5.17
N ILE A 170 31.48 33.59 5.07
CA ILE A 170 32.51 33.00 5.95
C ILE A 170 32.33 33.39 7.41
N THR A 171 31.80 34.58 7.69
CA THR A 171 31.44 35.00 9.04
C THR A 171 30.39 34.05 9.61
N ALA A 172 29.32 33.78 8.87
CA ALA A 172 28.25 32.84 9.30
C ALA A 172 28.77 31.40 9.45
N VAL A 173 29.65 30.93 8.55
CA VAL A 173 30.31 29.60 8.67
C VAL A 173 31.10 29.52 9.98
N ASN A 174 31.96 30.53 10.25
CA ASN A 174 32.79 30.55 11.44
C ASN A 174 31.98 30.61 12.75
N GLU A 175 30.83 31.31 12.76
CA GLU A 175 29.93 31.37 13.91
C GLU A 175 29.32 29.99 14.25
N VAL A 176 28.83 29.26 13.23
CA VAL A 176 28.26 27.93 13.44
C VAL A 176 29.37 26.93 13.82
N GLN A 177 30.51 26.97 13.12
CA GLN A 177 31.65 26.12 13.40
C GLN A 177 32.17 26.31 14.84
N ALA A 178 32.24 27.56 15.32
CA ALA A 178 32.63 27.82 16.70
C ALA A 178 31.70 27.16 17.72
N LYS A 179 30.39 27.10 17.45
CA LYS A 179 29.42 26.38 18.29
C LYS A 179 29.65 24.88 18.25
N VAL A 180 29.96 24.31 17.07
CA VAL A 180 30.31 22.89 16.93
C VAL A 180 31.57 22.55 17.73
N ASN A 181 32.59 23.43 17.70
CA ASN A 181 33.85 23.22 18.41
C ASN A 181 33.77 23.44 19.92
N ALA A 182 32.67 24.01 20.41
CA ALA A 182 32.48 24.29 21.84
C ALA A 182 32.07 23.06 22.67
N PHE A 183 31.72 21.96 22.04
CA PHE A 183 31.35 20.73 22.75
C PHE A 183 32.56 20.09 23.43
N ASN A 184 32.35 19.63 24.66
CA ASN A 184 33.33 18.80 25.38
C ASN A 184 33.01 17.32 25.13
N THR A 185 34.02 16.50 24.82
CA THR A 185 33.88 15.07 24.57
C THR A 185 33.25 14.29 25.75
N SER A 186 33.42 14.76 26.98
CA SER A 186 32.77 14.17 28.16
C SER A 186 31.23 14.21 28.10
N GLN A 187 30.63 15.14 27.34
CA GLN A 187 29.18 15.24 27.14
C GLN A 187 28.62 14.08 26.32
N PHE A 188 29.47 13.36 25.61
CA PHE A 188 29.14 12.23 24.75
C PHE A 188 29.57 10.86 25.34
N GLY A 189 29.87 10.78 26.64
CA GLY A 189 30.35 9.56 27.27
C GLY A 189 31.88 9.43 27.34
N GLY A 190 32.64 10.40 26.78
CA GLY A 190 34.10 10.43 26.81
C GLY A 190 34.74 10.01 25.47
N THR A 191 35.97 9.47 25.57
CA THR A 191 36.75 9.08 24.36
C THR A 191 36.86 7.57 24.21
N SER A 192 36.35 6.80 25.16
CA SER A 192 36.34 5.33 25.09
C SER A 192 35.27 4.87 24.11
N ILE A 193 35.69 4.31 22.97
CA ILE A 193 34.80 3.84 21.91
C ILE A 193 35.08 2.36 21.69
N THR A 194 34.02 1.56 21.52
CA THR A 194 34.10 0.18 21.13
C THR A 194 34.54 0.07 19.67
N LYS A 195 35.82 -0.25 19.48
CA LYS A 195 36.41 -0.32 18.13
C LYS A 195 36.17 -1.63 17.43
N ASP A 196 35.86 -2.68 18.19
CA ASP A 196 35.66 -4.05 17.71
C ASP A 196 34.41 -4.64 18.36
N LEU A 197 33.32 -4.67 17.62
CA LEU A 197 32.05 -5.26 18.08
C LEU A 197 32.16 -6.78 18.26
N SER A 198 33.03 -7.47 17.52
CA SER A 198 33.25 -8.91 17.69
C SER A 198 33.79 -9.23 19.08
N ALA A 199 34.71 -8.43 19.58
CA ALA A 199 35.24 -8.58 20.94
C ALA A 199 34.18 -8.25 22.00
N ALA A 200 33.38 -7.18 21.79
CA ALA A 200 32.30 -6.79 22.72
C ALA A 200 31.17 -7.84 22.75
N ALA A 201 30.78 -8.39 21.61
CA ALA A 201 29.72 -9.38 21.50
C ALA A 201 30.19 -10.82 21.78
N GLY A 202 31.50 -11.07 21.92
CA GLY A 202 32.04 -12.39 22.10
C GLY A 202 31.80 -13.32 20.90
N LYS A 203 31.60 -12.78 19.70
CA LYS A 203 31.29 -13.53 18.49
C LYS A 203 31.95 -12.87 17.26
N THR A 204 32.50 -13.70 16.39
CA THR A 204 33.13 -13.28 15.14
C THR A 204 32.39 -13.85 13.94
N TYR A 205 32.42 -13.12 12.83
CA TYR A 205 31.91 -13.56 11.54
C TYR A 205 33.04 -13.66 10.52
N ALA A 206 32.81 -14.40 9.45
CA ALA A 206 33.71 -14.43 8.31
C ALA A 206 33.81 -13.02 7.68
N ALA A 207 34.93 -12.75 7.03
CA ALA A 207 35.06 -11.50 6.27
C ALA A 207 33.92 -11.34 5.26
N THR A 208 33.39 -10.12 5.15
CA THR A 208 32.37 -9.79 4.17
C THR A 208 32.87 -9.98 2.75
N PRO A 209 32.02 -10.38 1.79
CA PRO A 209 32.43 -10.55 0.39
C PRO A 209 32.88 -9.24 -0.25
N VAL A 210 32.43 -8.10 0.27
CA VAL A 210 32.74 -6.75 -0.18
C VAL A 210 32.89 -5.82 1.02
N ASN A 211 33.66 -4.75 0.86
CA ASN A 211 33.83 -3.72 1.87
C ASN A 211 33.31 -2.36 1.36
N PRO A 212 32.89 -1.47 2.26
CA PRO A 212 32.54 -0.09 1.89
C PRO A 212 33.72 0.61 1.18
N ARG A 213 33.39 1.39 0.13
CA ARG A 213 34.35 2.24 -0.56
C ARG A 213 34.87 3.34 0.36
N ALA A 214 36.06 3.86 0.09
CA ALA A 214 36.65 4.93 0.90
C ALA A 214 36.00 6.31 0.62
N GLN A 215 35.38 6.49 -0.56
CA GLN A 215 34.78 7.76 -0.94
C GLN A 215 33.44 7.99 -0.24
N HIS A 216 33.26 9.20 0.29
CA HIS A 216 32.01 9.72 0.81
C HIS A 216 31.32 10.66 -0.21
N PRO A 217 29.98 10.77 -0.23
CA PRO A 217 29.02 9.99 0.53
C PRO A 217 28.89 8.55 0.02
N ARG A 218 28.45 7.64 0.92
CA ARG A 218 28.23 6.23 0.65
C ARG A 218 27.06 5.62 1.44
N VAL A 219 26.41 6.44 2.28
CA VAL A 219 25.17 6.08 2.99
C VAL A 219 23.98 6.57 2.16
N MET A 220 23.08 5.67 1.79
CA MET A 220 21.89 5.86 0.93
C MET A 220 22.19 6.17 -0.54
N PHE A 221 23.22 6.91 -0.84
CA PHE A 221 23.67 7.23 -2.19
C PHE A 221 25.17 7.43 -2.23
N SER A 222 25.76 7.31 -3.41
CA SER A 222 27.17 7.55 -3.66
C SER A 222 27.42 8.95 -4.19
N GLY A 223 28.65 9.44 -4.12
CA GLY A 223 29.04 10.75 -4.66
C GLY A 223 28.71 10.94 -6.14
N SER A 224 28.69 9.85 -6.93
CA SER A 224 28.26 9.91 -8.33
C SER A 224 26.76 10.21 -8.53
N GLU A 225 25.93 9.97 -7.52
CA GLU A 225 24.49 10.19 -7.58
C GLU A 225 24.08 11.61 -7.14
N VAL A 226 24.96 12.34 -6.43
CA VAL A 226 24.68 13.72 -5.98
C VAL A 226 24.27 14.62 -7.15
N ALA A 227 24.95 14.50 -8.29
CA ALA A 227 24.63 15.30 -9.48
C ALA A 227 23.21 15.00 -10.02
N ALA A 228 22.76 13.74 -9.96
CA ALA A 228 21.43 13.33 -10.38
C ALA A 228 20.36 13.87 -9.40
N ILE A 229 20.61 13.78 -8.08
CA ILE A 229 19.70 14.34 -7.07
C ILE A 229 19.57 15.86 -7.27
N LYS A 230 20.67 16.56 -7.49
CA LYS A 230 20.68 18.00 -7.76
C LYS A 230 19.92 18.36 -9.04
N ALA A 231 20.13 17.60 -10.12
CA ALA A 231 19.47 17.85 -11.41
C ALA A 231 17.95 17.65 -11.36
N THR A 232 17.47 16.73 -10.54
CA THR A 232 16.04 16.43 -10.40
C THR A 232 15.36 17.18 -9.25
N PHE A 233 16.10 17.93 -8.45
CA PHE A 233 15.57 18.57 -7.25
C PHE A 233 14.33 19.41 -7.55
N TYR A 234 14.37 20.29 -8.54
CA TYR A 234 13.25 21.15 -8.94
C TYR A 234 12.33 20.54 -10.02
N ASP A 235 12.41 19.24 -10.26
CA ASP A 235 11.43 18.59 -11.13
C ASP A 235 10.02 18.75 -10.54
N THR A 236 9.05 19.05 -11.40
CA THR A 236 7.65 19.31 -10.98
C THR A 236 7.05 18.17 -10.20
N ARG A 237 7.46 16.93 -10.50
CA ARG A 237 7.05 15.74 -9.75
C ARG A 237 7.55 15.73 -8.29
N ASN A 238 8.58 16.50 -7.97
CA ASN A 238 9.18 16.60 -6.64
C ASN A 238 8.69 17.83 -5.86
N SER A 239 7.81 18.64 -6.42
CA SER A 239 7.40 19.94 -5.87
C SER A 239 6.94 19.89 -4.41
N VAL A 240 6.17 18.85 -4.02
CA VAL A 240 5.70 18.69 -2.64
C VAL A 240 6.86 18.36 -1.70
N ALA A 241 7.73 17.43 -2.09
CA ALA A 241 8.89 17.04 -1.28
C ALA A 241 9.89 18.21 -1.15
N VAL A 242 10.14 18.95 -2.24
CA VAL A 242 10.97 20.17 -2.22
C VAL A 242 10.39 21.21 -1.29
N LYS A 243 9.07 21.44 -1.36
CA LYS A 243 8.43 22.38 -0.44
C LYS A 243 8.62 21.98 1.03
N LEU A 244 8.39 20.73 1.37
CA LEU A 244 8.56 20.23 2.74
C LEU A 244 10.03 20.33 3.18
N PHE A 245 10.96 20.00 2.30
CA PHE A 245 12.40 20.12 2.54
C PHE A 245 12.80 21.57 2.85
N LEU A 246 12.40 22.51 2.01
CA LEU A 246 12.71 23.92 2.18
C LEU A 246 12.01 24.53 3.39
N ASP A 247 10.76 24.12 3.65
CA ASP A 247 10.02 24.50 4.87
C ASP A 247 10.74 24.03 6.14
N THR A 248 11.36 22.85 6.08
CA THR A 248 12.13 22.31 7.22
C THR A 248 13.44 23.03 7.40
N LEU A 249 14.16 23.32 6.32
CA LEU A 249 15.40 24.12 6.41
C LEU A 249 15.17 25.52 6.98
N ALA A 250 14.01 26.13 6.71
CA ALA A 250 13.66 27.46 7.20
C ALA A 250 13.28 27.49 8.69
N LYS A 251 13.05 26.33 9.34
CA LYS A 251 12.73 26.28 10.78
C LYS A 251 13.99 26.55 11.60
N PRO A 252 14.01 27.54 12.51
CA PRO A 252 15.17 27.76 13.36
C PRO A 252 15.27 26.65 14.41
N THR A 253 16.30 25.84 14.36
CA THR A 253 16.65 24.93 15.45
C THR A 253 18.16 24.72 15.49
N ASP A 254 18.68 24.53 16.69
CA ASP A 254 20.04 24.04 16.92
C ASP A 254 20.07 22.55 17.31
N GLY A 255 18.92 21.87 17.25
CA GLY A 255 18.79 20.46 17.63
C GLY A 255 18.69 20.18 19.13
N LYS A 256 18.73 21.22 19.97
CA LYS A 256 18.64 21.06 21.42
C LYS A 256 17.22 20.76 21.85
N LEU A 257 17.05 19.63 22.52
CA LEU A 257 15.74 19.22 23.03
C LEU A 257 15.47 19.84 24.41
N PRO A 258 14.23 20.25 24.71
CA PRO A 258 13.86 20.76 26.01
C PRO A 258 14.00 19.64 27.08
N ALA A 259 14.38 20.01 28.30
CA ALA A 259 14.40 19.06 29.40
C ALA A 259 12.98 18.55 29.68
N SER A 260 12.83 17.25 29.86
CA SER A 260 11.56 16.58 30.14
C SER A 260 11.68 15.73 31.39
N SER A 261 10.77 15.93 32.33
CA SER A 261 10.68 15.13 33.56
C SER A 261 10.12 13.72 33.30
N SER A 262 9.55 13.48 32.11
CA SER A 262 8.99 12.18 31.72
C SER A 262 9.99 11.32 30.97
N HIS A 263 11.26 11.71 30.85
CA HIS A 263 12.27 11.02 30.06
C HIS A 263 11.82 10.74 28.60
N ASN A 264 11.15 11.71 27.99
CA ASN A 264 10.69 11.63 26.60
C ASN A 264 11.22 12.84 25.81
N ASN A 265 12.53 12.96 25.76
CA ASN A 265 13.21 13.97 24.96
C ASN A 265 13.62 13.38 23.61
N PHE A 266 12.67 13.29 22.70
CA PHE A 266 12.86 12.92 21.31
C PHE A 266 11.97 13.80 20.43
N SER A 267 12.45 14.17 19.25
CA SER A 267 11.67 14.93 18.27
C SER A 267 11.99 14.48 16.85
N SER A 268 11.02 13.92 16.17
CA SER A 268 11.12 13.58 14.75
C SER A 268 11.38 14.81 13.87
N ASP A 269 10.80 15.96 14.21
CA ASP A 269 11.02 17.23 13.49
C ASP A 269 12.49 17.67 13.54
N VAL A 270 13.18 17.46 14.68
CA VAL A 270 14.62 17.73 14.80
C VAL A 270 15.43 16.75 13.96
N ILE A 271 15.10 15.48 13.99
CA ILE A 271 15.72 14.45 13.16
C ILE A 271 15.58 14.81 11.66
N ASP A 272 14.39 15.16 11.24
CA ASP A 272 14.09 15.55 9.86
C ASP A 272 14.92 16.75 9.43
N GLN A 273 15.06 17.73 10.32
CA GLN A 273 15.87 18.90 10.02
C GLN A 273 17.36 18.60 9.95
N ILE A 274 17.90 17.73 10.81
CA ILE A 274 19.30 17.31 10.75
C ILE A 274 19.58 16.64 9.40
N GLN A 275 18.72 15.72 8.95
CA GLN A 275 18.88 15.05 7.66
C GLN A 275 18.75 16.03 6.49
N ALA A 276 17.78 16.96 6.55
CA ALA A 276 17.60 17.97 5.51
C ALA A 276 18.82 18.89 5.40
N LEU A 277 19.40 19.35 6.51
CA LEU A 277 20.60 20.19 6.54
C LEU A 277 21.82 19.45 5.97
N ALA A 278 21.98 18.17 6.32
CA ALA A 278 23.09 17.37 5.79
C ALA A 278 22.95 17.11 4.29
N LEU A 279 21.72 16.84 3.80
CA LEU A 279 21.47 16.71 2.36
C LEU A 279 21.67 18.05 1.63
N ASP A 280 21.23 19.17 2.21
CA ASP A 280 21.45 20.50 1.63
C ASP A 280 22.93 20.78 1.42
N TYR A 281 23.77 20.39 2.38
CA TYR A 281 25.20 20.48 2.21
C TYR A 281 25.71 19.69 0.98
N GLN A 282 25.24 18.47 0.79
CA GLN A 282 25.60 17.66 -0.38
C GLN A 282 25.12 18.28 -1.71
N LEU A 283 23.93 18.87 -1.71
CA LEU A 283 23.34 19.45 -2.91
C LEU A 283 23.99 20.79 -3.30
N THR A 284 24.43 21.58 -2.33
CA THR A 284 24.84 22.97 -2.56
C THR A 284 26.32 23.23 -2.27
N GLY A 285 26.96 22.42 -1.42
CA GLY A 285 28.26 22.71 -0.85
C GLY A 285 28.20 23.79 0.25
N ASN A 286 27.00 24.15 0.74
CA ASN A 286 26.81 25.18 1.75
C ASN A 286 27.30 24.71 3.13
N LYS A 287 28.51 25.15 3.53
CA LYS A 287 29.10 24.76 4.82
C LYS A 287 28.29 25.19 6.03
N ILE A 288 27.47 26.26 5.90
CA ILE A 288 26.55 26.65 7.00
C ILE A 288 25.60 25.52 7.27
N SER A 289 24.93 24.94 6.24
CA SER A 289 24.02 23.80 6.39
C SER A 289 24.73 22.58 6.96
N GLY A 290 25.93 22.26 6.46
CA GLY A 290 26.72 21.14 6.99
C GLY A 290 27.09 21.31 8.47
N TYR A 291 27.61 22.46 8.88
CA TYR A 291 27.93 22.71 10.29
C TYR A 291 26.66 22.80 11.16
N GLN A 292 25.55 23.30 10.64
CA GLN A 292 24.26 23.28 11.35
C GLN A 292 23.75 21.83 11.55
N ALA A 293 23.91 20.95 10.58
CA ALA A 293 23.58 19.53 10.73
C ALA A 293 24.41 18.88 11.85
N ILE A 294 25.73 19.14 11.85
CA ILE A 294 26.66 18.63 12.88
C ILE A 294 26.29 19.20 14.26
N LEU A 295 26.02 20.50 14.36
CA LEU A 295 25.61 21.17 15.59
C LEU A 295 24.32 20.57 16.14
N ALA A 296 23.31 20.45 15.29
CA ALA A 296 21.99 19.93 15.68
C ALA A 296 22.08 18.46 16.10
N LEU A 297 22.85 17.62 15.40
CA LEU A 297 23.11 16.24 15.81
C LEU A 297 23.78 16.17 17.18
N LYS A 298 24.84 16.96 17.42
CA LYS A 298 25.54 16.98 18.72
C LYS A 298 24.63 17.43 19.86
N ASN A 299 23.83 18.47 19.64
CA ASN A 299 22.83 18.89 20.61
C ASN A 299 21.78 17.81 20.86
N HIS A 300 21.29 17.15 19.81
CA HIS A 300 20.35 16.04 19.93
C HIS A 300 20.94 14.91 20.78
N LEU A 301 22.14 14.43 20.45
CA LEU A 301 22.84 13.37 21.17
C LEU A 301 23.09 13.71 22.65
N THR A 302 23.33 14.98 22.98
CA THR A 302 23.59 15.39 24.36
C THR A 302 22.32 15.67 25.18
N THR A 303 21.20 15.93 24.52
CA THR A 303 19.92 16.28 25.15
C THR A 303 18.83 15.22 24.99
N MET A 304 19.01 14.25 24.10
CA MET A 304 18.07 13.13 23.93
C MET A 304 18.04 12.28 25.22
N ASP A 305 16.84 12.00 25.67
CA ASP A 305 16.57 11.08 26.78
C ASP A 305 15.22 10.43 26.55
N PHE A 306 15.22 9.16 26.13
CA PHE A 306 14.02 8.42 25.79
C PHE A 306 13.98 7.11 26.57
N ALA A 307 13.15 7.05 27.60
CA ALA A 307 13.03 5.91 28.50
C ALA A 307 11.91 4.93 28.12
N GLY A 308 11.46 4.94 26.85
CA GLY A 308 10.53 3.94 26.36
C GLY A 308 9.11 4.07 26.88
N ILE A 309 8.43 5.16 26.58
CA ILE A 309 6.99 5.32 26.84
C ILE A 309 6.18 4.49 25.84
N ALA A 310 6.77 4.14 24.68
CA ALA A 310 6.18 3.26 23.69
C ALA A 310 6.79 1.86 23.77
N SER A 311 6.04 0.86 23.34
CA SER A 311 6.63 -0.42 22.95
C SER A 311 7.67 -0.14 21.86
N ASP A 312 8.83 -0.75 21.93
CA ASP A 312 9.91 -0.66 20.93
C ASP A 312 10.66 0.70 20.90
N PRO A 313 11.25 1.17 22.02
CA PRO A 313 12.02 2.43 22.08
C PRO A 313 13.26 2.41 21.17
N GLU A 314 13.74 1.23 20.81
CA GLU A 314 14.84 0.99 19.87
C GLU A 314 14.60 1.63 18.51
N ARG A 315 13.36 1.92 18.13
CA ARG A 315 13.05 2.62 16.88
C ARG A 315 13.54 4.06 16.88
N GLN A 316 13.36 4.77 17.98
CA GLN A 316 13.82 6.15 18.15
C GLN A 316 15.36 6.21 18.28
N TYR A 317 15.94 5.29 19.02
CA TYR A 317 17.40 5.16 19.11
C TYR A 317 18.02 4.79 17.76
N GLY A 318 17.42 3.83 17.05
CA GLY A 318 17.84 3.44 15.71
C GLY A 318 17.76 4.59 14.71
N LEU A 319 16.66 5.34 14.72
CA LEU A 319 16.51 6.52 13.87
C LEU A 319 17.58 7.59 14.16
N THR A 320 17.94 7.77 15.44
CA THR A 320 19.04 8.66 15.82
C THR A 320 20.37 8.16 15.29
N MET A 321 20.64 6.85 15.38
CA MET A 321 21.86 6.22 14.83
C MET A 321 21.93 6.37 13.31
N PHE A 322 20.82 6.13 12.61
CA PHE A 322 20.74 6.32 11.15
C PHE A 322 21.01 7.79 10.75
N THR A 323 20.42 8.73 11.49
CA THR A 323 20.63 10.15 11.26
C THR A 323 22.09 10.55 11.52
N ALA A 324 22.71 9.99 12.56
CA ALA A 324 24.14 10.18 12.83
C ALA A 324 25.00 9.62 11.70
N ALA A 325 24.63 8.46 11.13
CA ALA A 325 25.28 7.91 9.95
C ALA A 325 25.19 8.85 8.74
N CYS A 326 24.01 9.42 8.47
CA CYS A 326 23.83 10.40 7.39
C CYS A 326 24.72 11.64 7.60
N VAL A 327 24.73 12.23 8.78
CA VAL A 327 25.59 13.40 9.08
C VAL A 327 27.06 13.05 8.99
N TYR A 328 27.48 11.93 9.59
CA TYR A 328 28.87 11.48 9.56
C TYR A 328 29.37 11.30 8.13
N ASP A 329 28.56 10.69 7.28
CA ASP A 329 28.89 10.38 5.90
C ASP A 329 28.75 11.61 4.98
N TRP A 330 27.64 12.30 5.05
CA TRP A 330 27.32 13.40 4.12
C TRP A 330 28.09 14.70 4.45
N CYS A 331 28.49 14.87 5.72
CA CYS A 331 29.31 16.00 6.15
C CYS A 331 30.76 15.60 6.48
N HIS A 332 31.23 14.45 5.99
CA HIS A 332 32.50 13.82 6.39
C HIS A 332 33.71 14.75 6.28
N ASP A 333 33.80 15.55 5.23
CA ASP A 333 34.89 16.50 4.98
C ASP A 333 34.87 17.74 5.89
N LEU A 334 33.77 17.99 6.61
CA LEU A 334 33.68 19.05 7.63
C LEU A 334 34.04 18.57 9.03
N LEU A 335 34.00 17.23 9.27
CA LEU A 335 34.23 16.64 10.59
C LEU A 335 35.73 16.63 10.94
N THR A 336 36.05 17.21 12.09
CA THR A 336 37.36 17.02 12.72
C THR A 336 37.46 15.65 13.39
N THR A 337 38.67 15.21 13.75
CA THR A 337 38.85 13.99 14.55
C THR A 337 38.08 14.03 15.85
N VAL A 338 37.97 15.20 16.48
CA VAL A 338 37.21 15.38 17.72
C VAL A 338 35.71 15.20 17.47
N ASP A 339 35.19 15.78 16.38
CA ASP A 339 33.78 15.62 16.02
C ASP A 339 33.41 14.15 15.78
N ARG A 340 34.27 13.41 15.06
CA ARG A 340 34.07 11.97 14.79
C ARG A 340 34.01 11.16 16.08
N VAL A 341 34.94 11.38 17.02
CA VAL A 341 34.94 10.74 18.34
C VAL A 341 33.65 11.10 19.11
N GLN A 342 33.25 12.35 19.11
CA GLN A 342 32.04 12.80 19.82
C GLN A 342 30.76 12.17 19.25
N ILE A 343 30.65 12.08 17.93
CA ILE A 343 29.46 11.46 17.29
C ILE A 343 29.42 9.97 17.59
N VAL A 344 30.55 9.24 17.41
CA VAL A 344 30.57 7.79 17.65
C VAL A 344 30.32 7.47 19.13
N SER A 345 31.01 8.15 20.04
CA SER A 345 30.78 7.98 21.49
C SER A 345 29.33 8.33 21.89
N GLY A 346 28.80 9.42 21.32
CA GLY A 346 27.42 9.82 21.59
C GLY A 346 26.40 8.79 21.13
N VAL A 347 26.60 8.18 19.97
CA VAL A 347 25.73 7.11 19.45
C VAL A 347 25.84 5.87 20.32
N GLU A 348 27.06 5.42 20.66
CA GLU A 348 27.28 4.27 21.57
C GLU A 348 26.55 4.49 22.90
N HIS A 349 26.84 5.61 23.56
CA HIS A 349 26.29 5.89 24.88
C HIS A 349 24.77 6.13 24.87
N LYS A 350 24.23 6.80 23.88
CA LYS A 350 22.81 7.13 23.83
C LYS A 350 21.95 6.04 23.20
N CYS A 351 22.46 5.31 22.24
CA CYS A 351 21.66 4.36 21.49
C CYS A 351 21.95 2.89 21.83
N CYS A 352 23.15 2.57 22.35
CA CYS A 352 23.58 1.18 22.54
C CYS A 352 23.71 0.76 24.03
N ASP A 353 23.86 1.70 24.95
CA ASP A 353 24.01 1.39 26.37
C ASP A 353 22.67 1.12 27.07
N ASP A 354 22.73 0.44 28.22
CA ASP A 354 21.60 0.21 29.14
C ASP A 354 20.41 -0.55 28.52
N GLY A 355 20.68 -1.52 27.61
CA GLY A 355 19.63 -2.35 27.02
C GLY A 355 18.72 -1.64 26.02
N LYS A 356 19.13 -0.47 25.52
CA LYS A 356 18.37 0.30 24.51
C LYS A 356 18.47 -0.35 23.15
N MET A 357 19.68 -0.44 22.62
CA MET A 357 20.04 -1.25 21.46
C MET A 357 21.27 -2.05 21.83
N GLU A 358 21.12 -3.35 22.01
CA GLU A 358 22.26 -4.19 22.40
C GLU A 358 23.35 -4.17 21.31
N MET A 359 24.58 -4.05 21.75
CA MET A 359 25.72 -4.21 20.87
C MET A 359 25.71 -5.59 20.23
N GLY A 360 25.83 -5.62 18.93
CA GLY A 360 25.79 -6.87 18.18
C GLY A 360 24.39 -7.40 17.94
N PHE A 361 23.41 -6.52 17.92
CA PHE A 361 22.02 -6.75 17.52
C PHE A 361 21.83 -7.95 16.52
N PRO A 362 20.68 -8.70 16.54
CA PRO A 362 19.47 -8.40 17.31
C PRO A 362 19.66 -8.67 18.80
N PRO A 363 18.86 -8.00 19.65
CA PRO A 363 18.82 -8.29 21.07
C PRO A 363 18.55 -9.78 21.33
N SER A 364 18.99 -10.25 22.50
CA SER A 364 18.72 -11.62 22.93
C SER A 364 17.22 -11.91 22.90
N GLY A 365 16.81 -12.99 22.23
CA GLY A 365 15.42 -13.41 22.11
C GLY A 365 14.68 -12.91 20.85
N GLN A 366 15.28 -12.05 20.03
CA GLN A 366 14.69 -11.57 18.78
C GLN A 366 15.50 -12.02 17.57
N TYR A 367 15.45 -13.31 17.28
CA TYR A 367 16.29 -13.94 16.25
C TYR A 367 15.54 -14.24 14.95
N SER A 368 14.40 -13.62 14.75
CA SER A 368 13.54 -13.98 13.64
C SER A 368 13.89 -13.22 12.37
N VAL A 369 13.88 -13.92 11.27
CA VAL A 369 13.90 -13.32 9.93
C VAL A 369 12.67 -12.42 9.71
N ALA A 370 11.63 -12.65 10.48
CA ALA A 370 10.34 -11.98 10.36
C ALA A 370 9.91 -11.21 11.62
N GLY A 371 10.76 -11.08 12.63
CA GLY A 371 10.44 -10.41 13.89
C GLY A 371 10.70 -8.90 13.87
N HIS A 372 10.11 -8.19 14.81
CA HIS A 372 10.23 -6.74 14.94
C HIS A 372 11.67 -6.28 15.18
N GLY A 373 12.39 -6.99 16.00
CA GLY A 373 13.67 -6.52 16.51
C GLY A 373 14.80 -6.44 15.51
N CYS A 374 14.75 -7.19 14.40
CA CYS A 374 15.85 -7.19 13.44
C CYS A 374 15.67 -6.24 12.26
N GLU A 375 14.53 -5.64 12.11
CA GLU A 375 14.19 -4.90 10.90
C GLU A 375 15.06 -3.67 10.71
N PHE A 376 14.61 -2.53 11.19
CA PHE A 376 15.35 -1.29 10.98
C PHE A 376 16.67 -1.27 11.74
N GLN A 377 16.75 -1.85 12.91
CA GLN A 377 17.95 -1.79 13.74
C GLN A 377 19.17 -2.41 13.06
N LEU A 378 19.10 -3.67 12.58
CA LEU A 378 20.22 -4.25 11.86
C LEU A 378 20.24 -3.83 10.41
N LEU A 379 19.12 -3.96 9.71
CA LEU A 379 19.04 -3.85 8.26
C LEU A 379 19.14 -2.41 7.75
N ARG A 380 19.00 -1.40 8.62
CA ARG A 380 19.23 0.00 8.29
C ARG A 380 20.20 0.67 9.24
N ASP A 381 19.87 0.73 10.54
CA ASP A 381 20.52 1.65 11.48
C ASP A 381 21.97 1.28 11.76
N TYR A 382 22.22 0.05 12.20
CA TYR A 382 23.57 -0.45 12.40
C TYR A 382 24.36 -0.55 11.09
N LEU A 383 23.75 -1.02 10.01
CA LEU A 383 24.43 -1.11 8.71
C LEU A 383 24.86 0.29 8.22
N ALA A 384 23.96 1.27 8.27
CA ALA A 384 24.28 2.63 7.85
C ALA A 384 25.41 3.22 8.69
N PHE A 385 25.33 3.04 10.02
CA PHE A 385 26.35 3.57 10.91
C PHE A 385 27.71 2.86 10.73
N ALA A 386 27.72 1.53 10.64
CA ALA A 386 28.93 0.78 10.38
C ALA A 386 29.58 1.13 9.01
N ILE A 387 28.76 1.40 8.00
CA ILE A 387 29.21 1.91 6.69
C ILE A 387 29.82 3.30 6.84
N ALA A 388 29.12 4.21 7.54
CA ALA A 388 29.56 5.61 7.68
C ALA A 388 30.93 5.73 8.34
N ILE A 389 31.16 4.95 9.42
CA ILE A 389 32.37 5.03 10.26
C ILE A 389 33.49 4.05 9.85
N TYR A 390 33.34 3.34 8.73
CA TYR A 390 34.23 2.23 8.34
C TYR A 390 35.72 2.59 8.32
N ASP A 391 36.06 3.81 7.89
CA ASP A 391 37.47 4.19 7.72
C ASP A 391 38.22 4.29 9.06
N GLU A 392 37.53 4.72 10.13
CA GLU A 392 38.11 4.87 11.45
C GLU A 392 37.83 3.67 12.36
N TYR A 393 36.67 2.97 12.16
CA TYR A 393 36.20 1.88 13.02
C TYR A 393 35.75 0.66 12.22
N PRO A 394 36.64 0.02 11.43
CA PRO A 394 36.29 -1.11 10.56
C PRO A 394 35.74 -2.32 11.33
N GLY A 395 36.03 -2.46 12.62
CA GLY A 395 35.49 -3.53 13.46
C GLY A 395 33.97 -3.55 13.58
N TRP A 396 33.31 -2.40 13.39
CA TRP A 396 31.85 -2.32 13.32
C TRP A 396 31.33 -3.00 12.04
N TRP A 397 31.89 -2.68 10.91
CA TRP A 397 31.52 -3.31 9.64
C TRP A 397 31.83 -4.79 9.63
N ASN A 398 33.01 -5.19 10.12
CA ASN A 398 33.40 -6.61 10.18
C ASN A 398 32.40 -7.45 10.95
N TYR A 399 31.82 -6.91 12.02
CA TYR A 399 30.78 -7.58 12.80
C TYR A 399 29.39 -7.44 12.16
N ILE A 400 28.90 -6.22 11.94
CA ILE A 400 27.54 -5.96 11.45
C ILE A 400 27.35 -6.46 10.03
N GLY A 401 28.27 -6.11 9.11
CA GLY A 401 28.25 -6.60 7.73
C GLY A 401 28.46 -8.11 7.66
N GLY A 402 29.40 -8.64 8.47
CA GLY A 402 29.64 -10.08 8.57
C GLY A 402 28.41 -10.84 9.03
N ARG A 403 27.71 -10.32 10.04
CA ARG A 403 26.44 -10.88 10.51
C ARG A 403 25.33 -10.81 9.45
N PHE A 404 25.20 -9.66 8.79
CA PHE A 404 24.24 -9.48 7.71
C PHE A 404 24.42 -10.53 6.62
N TYR A 405 25.62 -10.69 6.10
CA TYR A 405 25.88 -11.69 5.06
C TYR A 405 25.72 -13.14 5.54
N ALA A 406 26.11 -13.43 6.78
CA ALA A 406 26.08 -14.80 7.31
C ALA A 406 24.69 -15.26 7.75
N GLU A 407 23.84 -14.35 8.23
CA GLU A 407 22.60 -14.74 8.90
C GLU A 407 21.33 -14.27 8.16
N TYR A 408 21.41 -13.28 7.24
CA TYR A 408 20.21 -12.66 6.65
C TYR A 408 20.08 -12.86 5.15
N VAL A 409 21.16 -12.84 4.38
CA VAL A 409 21.05 -12.82 2.91
C VAL A 409 20.37 -14.07 2.37
N GLU A 410 20.84 -15.28 2.75
CA GLU A 410 20.26 -16.53 2.26
C GLU A 410 18.80 -16.72 2.70
N PRO A 411 18.45 -16.55 3.99
CA PRO A 411 17.06 -16.60 4.43
C PRO A 411 16.15 -15.61 3.69
N ARG A 412 16.61 -14.39 3.49
CA ARG A 412 15.81 -13.38 2.80
C ARG A 412 15.59 -13.72 1.32
N ASN A 413 16.58 -14.24 0.62
CA ASN A 413 16.42 -14.70 -0.75
C ASN A 413 15.35 -15.80 -0.87
N TYR A 414 15.26 -16.68 0.10
CA TYR A 414 14.19 -17.68 0.17
C TYR A 414 12.80 -17.02 0.37
N TYR A 415 12.69 -16.04 1.25
CA TYR A 415 11.45 -15.28 1.42
C TYR A 415 11.03 -14.54 0.15
N TYR A 416 11.99 -13.92 -0.55
CA TYR A 416 11.70 -13.18 -1.78
C TYR A 416 11.18 -14.07 -2.88
N SER A 417 11.65 -15.32 -2.96
CA SER A 417 11.15 -16.30 -3.92
C SER A 417 9.66 -16.62 -3.72
N ALA A 418 9.15 -16.44 -2.50
CA ALA A 418 7.75 -16.62 -2.15
C ALA A 418 6.94 -15.31 -2.15
N GLY A 419 7.56 -14.15 -2.43
CA GLY A 419 6.91 -12.85 -2.38
C GLY A 419 6.75 -12.26 -0.98
N MET A 420 7.31 -12.89 0.07
CA MET A 420 7.42 -12.37 1.45
C MET A 420 6.07 -11.99 2.13
N VAL A 421 4.94 -12.52 1.70
CA VAL A 421 3.64 -12.19 2.29
C VAL A 421 3.22 -13.28 3.26
N THR A 422 3.45 -13.10 4.55
CA THR A 422 3.12 -14.11 5.58
C THR A 422 2.38 -13.54 6.79
N GLN A 423 2.67 -12.31 7.17
CA GLN A 423 2.30 -11.77 8.47
C GLN A 423 1.39 -10.55 8.39
N GLY A 424 0.79 -10.29 7.25
CA GLY A 424 -0.09 -9.16 6.99
C GLY A 424 0.38 -8.30 5.83
N VAL A 425 -0.40 -8.27 4.75
CA VAL A 425 -0.11 -7.45 3.56
C VAL A 425 -0.24 -5.97 3.89
N SER A 426 -1.29 -5.57 4.60
CA SER A 426 -1.54 -4.16 4.88
C SER A 426 -0.61 -3.58 5.95
N LEU A 427 -0.03 -4.40 6.81
CA LEU A 427 0.70 -3.94 7.98
C LEU A 427 2.18 -4.38 8.01
N TYR A 428 2.45 -5.67 8.24
CA TYR A 428 3.81 -6.10 8.60
C TYR A 428 4.77 -6.28 7.43
N VAL A 429 4.30 -6.72 6.27
CA VAL A 429 5.16 -6.83 5.07
C VAL A 429 5.68 -5.45 4.68
N ARG A 430 4.86 -4.41 4.80
CA ARG A 430 5.23 -3.02 4.55
C ARG A 430 6.45 -2.60 5.36
N ILE A 431 6.45 -2.86 6.66
CA ILE A 431 7.54 -2.48 7.56
C ILE A 431 8.79 -3.30 7.25
N ARG A 432 8.64 -4.62 7.13
CA ARG A 432 9.77 -5.54 6.99
C ARG A 432 10.48 -5.40 5.67
N PHE A 433 9.73 -5.35 4.59
CA PHE A 433 10.34 -5.21 3.27
C PHE A 433 10.99 -3.84 3.06
N SER A 434 10.52 -2.77 3.71
CA SER A 434 11.23 -1.49 3.66
C SER A 434 12.63 -1.59 4.28
N SER A 435 12.78 -2.34 5.35
CA SER A 435 14.08 -2.58 5.99
C SER A 435 15.05 -3.34 5.07
N ASP A 436 14.53 -4.32 4.35
CA ASP A 436 15.31 -5.07 3.35
C ASP A 436 15.72 -4.19 2.16
N LEU A 437 14.84 -3.32 1.71
CA LEU A 437 15.15 -2.33 0.67
C LEU A 437 16.23 -1.35 1.14
N TYR A 438 16.18 -0.88 2.40
CA TYR A 438 17.23 -0.04 2.97
C TYR A 438 18.58 -0.75 2.99
N SER A 439 18.63 -1.99 3.48
CA SER A 439 19.89 -2.74 3.51
C SER A 439 20.48 -2.93 2.10
N ALA A 440 19.62 -3.20 1.11
CA ALA A 440 20.04 -3.32 -0.28
C ALA A 440 20.58 -1.98 -0.84
N ILE A 441 19.90 -0.86 -0.59
CA ILE A 441 20.32 0.48 -1.02
C ILE A 441 21.64 0.86 -0.35
N LEU A 442 21.76 0.67 0.97
CA LEU A 442 22.96 0.98 1.74
C LEU A 442 24.18 0.20 1.25
N ILE A 443 24.03 -1.11 1.10
CA ILE A 443 25.13 -1.97 0.61
C ILE A 443 25.49 -1.60 -0.83
N LYS A 444 24.51 -1.41 -1.70
CA LYS A 444 24.74 -1.01 -3.10
C LYS A 444 25.40 0.36 -3.21
N ALA A 445 24.97 1.35 -2.43
CA ALA A 445 25.58 2.67 -2.37
C ALA A 445 27.03 2.61 -1.86
N ALA A 446 27.27 1.82 -0.82
CA ALA A 446 28.59 1.70 -0.20
C ALA A 446 29.57 0.86 -1.01
N THR A 447 29.12 -0.18 -1.69
CA THR A 447 30.00 -1.19 -2.31
C THR A 447 29.86 -1.31 -3.82
N GLY A 448 28.74 -0.88 -4.39
CA GLY A 448 28.38 -1.09 -5.80
C GLY A 448 27.75 -2.47 -6.06
N VAL A 449 27.59 -3.33 -5.05
CA VAL A 449 27.12 -4.71 -5.21
C VAL A 449 25.74 -4.88 -4.59
N MET A 450 24.83 -5.56 -5.29
CA MET A 450 23.54 -5.97 -4.75
C MET A 450 23.72 -7.15 -3.80
N PRO A 451 23.27 -7.06 -2.53
CA PRO A 451 23.50 -8.14 -1.57
C PRO A 451 22.56 -9.33 -1.72
N TYR A 452 21.39 -9.11 -2.31
CA TYR A 452 20.31 -10.09 -2.43
C TYR A 452 20.08 -10.55 -3.87
N ASP A 453 19.27 -11.60 -4.04
CA ASP A 453 18.70 -11.95 -5.35
C ASP A 453 17.76 -10.84 -5.83
N GLU A 454 18.21 -10.10 -6.83
CA GLU A 454 17.49 -8.96 -7.37
C GLU A 454 16.14 -9.34 -7.98
N ALA A 455 16.07 -10.48 -8.66
CA ALA A 455 14.84 -10.95 -9.30
C ALA A 455 13.78 -11.29 -8.25
N GLY A 456 14.18 -11.97 -7.18
CA GLY A 456 13.29 -12.28 -6.06
C GLY A 456 12.81 -11.03 -5.34
N MET A 457 13.70 -10.08 -5.03
CA MET A 457 13.31 -8.82 -4.40
C MET A 457 12.31 -8.01 -5.24
N LYS A 458 12.52 -7.93 -6.55
CA LYS A 458 11.58 -7.27 -7.46
C LYS A 458 10.18 -7.90 -7.42
N GLN A 459 10.12 -9.22 -7.21
CA GLN A 459 8.87 -9.96 -7.16
C GLN A 459 8.03 -9.62 -5.93
N VAL A 460 8.65 -9.19 -4.81
CA VAL A 460 7.93 -8.89 -3.56
C VAL A 460 6.83 -7.84 -3.78
N MET A 461 7.16 -6.70 -4.37
CA MET A 461 6.14 -5.64 -4.61
C MET A 461 5.09 -6.06 -5.63
N ARG A 462 5.44 -6.91 -6.59
CA ARG A 462 4.45 -7.49 -7.52
C ARG A 462 3.49 -8.42 -6.80
N THR A 463 4.00 -9.23 -5.86
CA THR A 463 3.16 -10.06 -4.99
C THR A 463 2.24 -9.18 -4.14
N VAL A 464 2.78 -8.15 -3.48
CA VAL A 464 2.00 -7.20 -2.67
C VAL A 464 0.85 -6.60 -3.48
N TYR A 465 1.13 -6.02 -4.64
CA TYR A 465 0.08 -5.43 -5.48
C TYR A 465 -0.86 -6.47 -6.12
N SER A 466 -0.46 -7.75 -6.15
CA SER A 466 -1.39 -8.82 -6.57
C SER A 466 -2.50 -9.09 -5.56
N TYR A 467 -2.34 -8.69 -4.30
CA TYR A 467 -3.41 -8.73 -3.30
C TYR A 467 -4.44 -7.61 -3.50
N GLU A 468 -4.10 -6.56 -4.23
CA GLU A 468 -5.00 -5.41 -4.47
C GLU A 468 -6.24 -5.84 -5.26
N LEU A 469 -7.39 -5.34 -4.82
CA LEU A 469 -8.70 -5.53 -5.41
C LEU A 469 -9.35 -4.17 -5.71
N PRO A 470 -10.39 -4.10 -6.53
CA PRO A 470 -11.08 -2.84 -6.82
C PRO A 470 -11.55 -2.11 -5.58
N ASN A 471 -11.66 -0.78 -5.70
CA ASN A 471 -12.15 0.11 -4.63
C ASN A 471 -11.30 0.06 -3.34
N ARG A 472 -9.99 -0.16 -3.49
CA ARG A 472 -9.01 -0.24 -2.40
C ARG A 472 -9.20 -1.43 -1.46
N ASN A 473 -9.97 -2.43 -1.85
CA ASN A 473 -10.02 -3.69 -1.15
C ASN A 473 -8.75 -4.50 -1.40
N ALA A 474 -8.53 -5.51 -0.58
CA ALA A 474 -7.44 -6.45 -0.72
C ALA A 474 -7.87 -7.85 -0.28
N PHE A 475 -7.15 -8.87 -0.75
CA PHE A 475 -7.12 -10.14 -0.07
C PHE A 475 -6.40 -9.98 1.26
N ALA A 476 -6.89 -10.59 2.32
CA ALA A 476 -6.25 -10.56 3.63
C ALA A 476 -5.24 -11.70 3.80
N ALA A 477 -4.19 -11.48 4.58
CA ALA A 477 -3.21 -12.51 4.94
C ALA A 477 -2.47 -12.14 6.22
N GLY A 478 -2.64 -12.90 7.28
CA GLY A 478 -2.05 -12.61 8.58
C GLY A 478 -2.74 -11.44 9.28
N ASP A 479 -2.04 -10.75 10.17
CA ASP A 479 -2.57 -9.60 10.91
C ASP A 479 -2.72 -8.39 9.97
N ASP A 480 -3.90 -8.23 9.40
CA ASP A 480 -4.25 -7.18 8.43
C ASP A 480 -5.39 -6.29 8.94
N HIS A 481 -5.42 -5.06 8.43
CA HIS A 481 -6.54 -4.13 8.47
C HIS A 481 -7.14 -4.01 7.06
N VAL A 482 -8.21 -4.73 6.81
CA VAL A 482 -8.75 -4.92 5.45
C VAL A 482 -9.41 -3.66 4.89
N ASP A 483 -9.90 -2.78 5.78
CA ASP A 483 -10.68 -1.58 5.42
C ASP A 483 -9.86 -0.30 5.24
N ASP A 484 -8.58 -0.29 5.58
CA ASP A 484 -7.77 0.93 5.67
C ASP A 484 -7.24 1.45 4.33
N GLY A 485 -7.51 0.79 3.23
CA GLY A 485 -6.91 1.16 1.95
C GLY A 485 -5.38 1.06 2.01
N GLY A 486 -4.86 0.06 2.73
CA GLY A 486 -3.47 -0.11 3.15
C GLY A 486 -2.42 -0.05 2.06
N PHE A 487 -2.80 -0.18 0.77
CA PHE A 487 -1.86 -0.02 -0.35
C PHE A 487 -1.31 1.40 -0.51
N ILE A 488 -2.03 2.43 -0.04
CA ILE A 488 -1.53 3.80 -0.02
C ILE A 488 -0.27 3.91 0.85
N GLU A 489 -0.20 3.12 1.89
CA GLU A 489 0.89 3.12 2.85
C GLU A 489 2.14 2.40 2.34
N TYR A 490 2.03 1.64 1.25
CA TYR A 490 3.19 1.09 0.53
C TYR A 490 3.99 2.13 -0.27
N SER A 491 3.64 3.41 -0.22
CA SER A 491 4.33 4.45 -0.99
C SER A 491 5.84 4.46 -0.78
N ARG A 492 6.33 4.19 0.44
CA ARG A 492 7.76 4.06 0.74
C ARG A 492 8.39 2.86 0.03
N ASN A 493 7.82 1.67 0.20
CA ASN A 493 8.35 0.45 -0.43
C ASN A 493 8.34 0.57 -1.95
N THR A 494 7.30 1.19 -2.51
CA THR A 494 7.14 1.44 -3.93
C THR A 494 8.19 2.43 -4.44
N LEU A 495 8.46 3.51 -3.69
CA LEU A 495 9.50 4.47 -3.98
C LEU A 495 10.89 3.82 -3.97
N LEU A 496 11.24 3.13 -2.87
CA LEU A 496 12.53 2.47 -2.71
C LEU A 496 12.75 1.38 -3.77
N SER A 497 11.71 0.60 -4.10
CA SER A 497 11.76 -0.40 -5.17
C SER A 497 11.93 0.23 -6.54
N SER A 498 11.18 1.31 -6.83
CA SER A 498 11.33 2.05 -8.07
C SER A 498 12.74 2.60 -8.24
N TYR A 499 13.33 3.11 -7.16
CA TYR A 499 14.71 3.62 -7.16
C TYR A 499 15.74 2.49 -7.32
N LEU A 500 15.69 1.47 -6.47
CA LEU A 500 16.68 0.42 -6.41
C LEU A 500 16.79 -0.38 -7.71
N PHE A 501 15.64 -0.64 -8.35
CA PHE A 501 15.50 -1.51 -9.52
C PHE A 501 15.26 -0.75 -10.84
N ASN A 502 15.20 0.57 -10.83
CA ASN A 502 14.76 1.38 -11.97
C ASN A 502 13.40 0.92 -12.52
N ASP A 503 12.45 0.64 -11.63
CA ASP A 503 11.20 -0.03 -11.94
C ASP A 503 10.09 0.96 -12.32
N ALA A 504 9.74 0.99 -13.61
CA ALA A 504 8.71 1.87 -14.17
C ALA A 504 7.30 1.52 -13.70
N THR A 505 7.01 0.24 -13.48
CA THR A 505 5.71 -0.24 -12.96
C THR A 505 5.52 0.20 -11.50
N MET A 506 6.55 0.08 -10.66
CA MET A 506 6.51 0.62 -9.31
C MET A 506 6.39 2.14 -9.32
N ARG A 507 7.05 2.82 -10.24
CA ARG A 507 6.88 4.27 -10.41
C ARG A 507 5.43 4.65 -10.79
N ALA A 508 4.78 3.89 -11.64
CA ALA A 508 3.38 4.11 -12.01
C ALA A 508 2.43 3.90 -10.80
N ASN A 509 2.67 2.87 -9.99
CA ASN A 509 1.92 2.66 -8.75
C ASN A 509 2.14 3.81 -7.74
N LEU A 510 3.36 4.29 -7.58
CA LEU A 510 3.66 5.45 -6.74
C LEU A 510 2.87 6.69 -7.20
N GLU A 511 2.86 6.99 -8.50
CA GLU A 511 2.11 8.14 -9.05
C GLU A 511 0.59 7.97 -8.91
N TYR A 512 0.09 6.75 -9.00
CA TYR A 512 -1.33 6.45 -8.79
C TYR A 512 -1.75 6.73 -7.33
N TYR A 513 -0.94 6.33 -6.35
CA TYR A 513 -1.22 6.54 -4.94
C TYR A 513 -0.71 7.88 -4.38
N LYS A 514 -0.08 8.71 -5.19
CA LYS A 514 0.57 9.99 -4.83
C LYS A 514 -0.32 10.99 -4.08
N LYS A 515 -1.64 10.84 -4.10
CA LYS A 515 -2.58 11.72 -3.36
C LYS A 515 -2.35 11.71 -1.85
N SER A 516 -1.44 10.90 -1.36
CA SER A 516 -1.13 10.67 0.05
C SER A 516 0.26 11.08 0.46
N PHE A 517 0.97 11.94 -0.30
CA PHE A 517 2.31 12.41 0.10
C PHE A 517 2.38 13.04 1.50
N SER A 518 1.28 13.61 1.99
CA SER A 518 1.15 14.08 3.38
C SER A 518 0.98 12.94 4.40
N LYS A 519 0.85 11.71 3.94
CA LYS A 519 0.65 10.49 4.72
C LYS A 519 1.66 9.40 4.37
N PHE A 520 2.89 9.74 3.97
CA PHE A 520 3.96 8.78 4.11
C PHE A 520 3.94 8.27 5.54
N ASP A 521 3.90 6.97 5.65
CA ASP A 521 3.67 6.24 6.87
C ASP A 521 4.30 6.87 8.11
N SER A 522 3.46 7.54 8.91
CA SER A 522 3.88 8.13 10.16
C SER A 522 3.92 7.12 11.31
N TYR A 523 3.35 5.93 11.12
CA TYR A 523 3.17 4.97 12.19
C TYR A 523 4.51 4.39 12.67
N TYR A 524 5.48 4.25 11.75
CA TYR A 524 6.85 3.85 12.08
C TYR A 524 7.81 4.84 11.44
N THR A 525 7.73 6.09 11.85
CA THR A 525 8.55 7.18 11.30
C THR A 525 10.03 6.86 11.39
N VAL A 526 10.60 6.59 10.26
CA VAL A 526 11.98 6.20 10.07
C VAL A 526 12.75 7.27 9.31
N GLY A 527 12.56 8.51 9.68
CA GLY A 527 13.22 9.66 9.10
C GLY A 527 12.33 10.50 8.18
N SER A 528 12.91 11.57 7.63
CA SER A 528 12.18 12.50 6.78
C SER A 528 11.87 11.87 5.42
N ASN A 529 10.65 11.52 5.23
CA ASN A 529 10.15 10.90 4.00
C ASN A 529 10.43 11.75 2.76
N TYR A 530 10.47 13.08 2.87
CA TYR A 530 10.77 13.97 1.76
C TYR A 530 12.27 13.99 1.41
N VAL A 531 13.21 13.85 2.36
CA VAL A 531 14.64 13.66 2.09
C VAL A 531 14.86 12.37 1.31
N GLU A 532 14.29 11.28 1.79
CA GLU A 532 14.30 9.97 1.14
C GLU A 532 13.67 10.03 -0.26
N TYR A 533 12.53 10.72 -0.38
CA TYR A 533 11.87 10.89 -1.67
C TYR A 533 12.74 11.63 -2.68
N LEU A 534 13.43 12.71 -2.26
CA LEU A 534 14.31 13.48 -3.13
C LEU A 534 15.50 12.64 -3.60
N ILE A 535 16.09 11.83 -2.71
CA ILE A 535 17.16 10.90 -3.05
C ILE A 535 16.65 9.85 -4.05
N CYS A 536 15.56 9.15 -3.70
CA CYS A 536 15.07 8.02 -4.46
C CYS A 536 14.31 8.41 -5.75
N SER A 537 13.96 9.67 -5.95
CA SER A 537 13.39 10.15 -7.21
C SER A 537 14.46 10.58 -8.22
N SER A 538 15.73 10.58 -7.84
CA SER A 538 16.84 11.10 -8.66
C SER A 538 17.20 10.21 -9.85
N ASN A 539 16.81 8.94 -9.85
CA ASN A 539 17.12 8.00 -10.95
C ASN A 539 16.38 8.31 -12.27
N GLY A 540 15.47 9.27 -12.28
CA GLY A 540 14.79 9.72 -13.49
C GLY A 540 13.80 8.72 -14.09
N VAL A 541 13.50 7.63 -13.41
CA VAL A 541 12.58 6.60 -13.89
C VAL A 541 11.20 7.21 -14.18
N LYS A 542 10.74 7.03 -15.41
CA LYS A 542 9.40 7.43 -15.84
C LYS A 542 8.41 6.33 -15.46
N ALA A 543 7.20 6.75 -15.04
CA ALA A 543 6.12 5.82 -14.79
C ALA A 543 5.76 5.04 -16.08
N ALA A 544 5.47 3.75 -15.93
CA ALA A 544 4.88 2.96 -16.99
C ALA A 544 3.50 3.52 -17.38
N SER A 545 3.07 3.28 -18.62
CA SER A 545 1.75 3.71 -19.09
C SER A 545 0.60 2.99 -18.39
N ASP A 546 0.85 1.77 -17.93
CA ASP A 546 -0.05 0.98 -17.09
C ASP A 546 0.68 0.55 -15.82
N ARG A 547 0.06 0.77 -14.67
CA ARG A 547 0.61 0.41 -13.37
C ARG A 547 0.65 -1.11 -13.11
N HIS A 548 0.02 -1.89 -13.97
CA HIS A 548 0.06 -3.35 -13.94
C HIS A 548 0.87 -3.96 -15.10
N GLN A 549 1.65 -3.16 -15.82
CA GLN A 549 2.33 -3.56 -17.08
C GLN A 549 3.12 -4.87 -16.96
N ASP A 550 3.81 -5.11 -15.84
CA ASP A 550 4.62 -6.31 -15.60
C ASP A 550 3.97 -7.26 -14.57
N MET A 551 2.67 -7.09 -14.30
CA MET A 551 1.98 -7.85 -13.27
C MET A 551 1.14 -8.95 -13.93
N PRO A 552 1.43 -10.23 -13.65
CA PRO A 552 0.69 -11.32 -14.26
C PRO A 552 -0.74 -11.39 -13.71
N LEU A 553 -1.67 -11.86 -14.53
CA LEU A 553 -3.05 -12.14 -14.10
C LEU A 553 -3.14 -13.41 -13.24
N ILE A 554 -2.18 -14.31 -13.36
CA ILE A 554 -2.03 -15.49 -12.49
C ILE A 554 -0.60 -15.45 -11.94
N LEU A 555 -0.48 -15.35 -10.62
CA LEU A 555 0.80 -15.31 -9.92
C LEU A 555 0.90 -16.52 -8.98
N TYR A 556 1.87 -17.39 -9.23
CA TYR A 556 2.24 -18.45 -8.31
C TYR A 556 3.41 -17.98 -7.42
N ASN A 557 3.19 -17.99 -6.12
CA ASN A 557 4.21 -17.78 -5.10
C ASN A 557 4.56 -19.13 -4.47
N GLY A 558 5.65 -19.72 -4.90
CA GLY A 558 6.16 -21.01 -4.41
C GLY A 558 6.77 -20.94 -3.01
N GLY A 559 7.79 -21.74 -2.80
CA GLY A 559 8.65 -21.70 -1.62
C GLY A 559 7.88 -21.74 -0.30
N PHE A 560 7.90 -20.63 0.40
CA PHE A 560 7.31 -20.46 1.72
C PHE A 560 5.77 -20.46 1.73
N LEU A 561 5.14 -19.79 0.78
CA LEU A 561 3.70 -19.58 0.74
C LEU A 561 2.94 -20.73 0.08
N GLY A 562 3.42 -21.19 -1.07
CA GLY A 562 2.70 -22.21 -1.85
C GLY A 562 1.29 -21.71 -2.21
N GLN A 563 1.18 -20.53 -2.82
CA GLN A 563 -0.11 -19.91 -3.13
C GLN A 563 -0.20 -19.47 -4.60
N ILE A 564 -1.44 -19.35 -5.07
CA ILE A 564 -1.76 -18.69 -6.34
C ILE A 564 -2.73 -17.55 -6.06
N ILE A 565 -2.44 -16.37 -6.65
CA ILE A 565 -3.40 -15.29 -6.81
C ILE A 565 -3.73 -15.23 -8.29
N ALA A 566 -5.01 -15.37 -8.62
CA ALA A 566 -5.47 -15.41 -10.00
C ALA A 566 -6.67 -14.49 -10.21
N ARG A 567 -6.72 -13.83 -11.36
CA ARG A 567 -7.80 -12.95 -11.79
C ARG A 567 -7.99 -13.00 -13.29
N ASN A 568 -9.18 -12.69 -13.77
CA ASN A 568 -9.45 -12.67 -15.20
C ASN A 568 -9.06 -11.34 -15.88
N SER A 569 -8.91 -10.27 -15.12
CA SER A 569 -8.48 -8.95 -15.59
C SER A 569 -7.99 -8.09 -14.42
N TRP A 570 -7.44 -6.90 -14.70
CA TRP A 570 -7.17 -5.85 -13.73
C TRP A 570 -8.27 -4.78 -13.65
N ASN A 571 -9.39 -4.99 -14.32
CA ASN A 571 -10.51 -4.05 -14.36
C ASN A 571 -11.35 -4.12 -13.07
N ASP A 572 -12.20 -3.14 -12.85
CA ASP A 572 -13.08 -3.07 -11.68
C ASP A 572 -14.11 -4.21 -11.60
N ASP A 573 -14.44 -4.85 -12.74
CA ASP A 573 -15.34 -5.99 -12.85
C ASP A 573 -14.64 -7.34 -12.75
N GLN A 574 -13.37 -7.35 -12.34
CA GLN A 574 -12.58 -8.58 -12.21
C GLN A 574 -13.24 -9.61 -11.30
N ALA A 575 -13.07 -10.88 -11.68
CA ALA A 575 -13.23 -12.02 -10.79
C ALA A 575 -11.84 -12.51 -10.37
N ALA A 576 -11.59 -12.57 -9.08
CA ALA A 576 -10.27 -12.91 -8.54
C ALA A 576 -10.37 -13.93 -7.40
N VAL A 577 -9.33 -14.75 -7.25
CA VAL A 577 -9.19 -15.70 -6.16
C VAL A 577 -7.76 -15.66 -5.60
N LEU A 578 -7.66 -15.87 -4.30
CA LEU A 578 -6.46 -16.29 -3.60
C LEU A 578 -6.62 -17.75 -3.20
N MET A 579 -5.65 -18.60 -3.50
CA MET A 579 -5.61 -20.03 -3.18
C MET A 579 -4.27 -20.33 -2.50
N LYS A 580 -4.27 -20.57 -1.19
CA LYS A 580 -3.07 -20.81 -0.38
C LYS A 580 -3.02 -22.25 0.09
N ILE A 581 -1.95 -22.96 -0.15
CA ILE A 581 -1.65 -24.22 0.53
C ILE A 581 -0.97 -23.93 1.87
N GLY A 582 0.08 -23.10 1.88
CA GLY A 582 0.90 -22.84 3.06
C GLY A 582 1.94 -23.95 3.26
N VAL A 583 3.21 -23.61 3.07
CA VAL A 583 4.31 -24.57 3.19
C VAL A 583 5.00 -24.45 4.54
N ARG A 584 5.27 -23.21 4.95
CA ARG A 584 5.88 -22.91 6.25
C ARG A 584 5.13 -21.79 6.96
N THR A 585 5.26 -21.74 8.26
CA THR A 585 4.85 -20.58 9.07
C THR A 585 6.08 -19.81 9.55
N GLY A 586 5.98 -18.48 9.55
CA GLY A 586 6.96 -17.58 10.16
C GLY A 586 6.71 -17.35 11.65
N GLY A 587 5.59 -17.83 12.18
CA GLY A 587 5.16 -17.49 13.54
C GLY A 587 4.75 -16.01 13.67
N ASN A 588 4.78 -15.48 14.90
CA ASN A 588 4.41 -14.09 15.20
C ASN A 588 3.01 -13.73 14.66
N HIS A 589 2.89 -12.91 13.64
CA HIS A 589 1.63 -12.44 13.04
C HIS A 589 1.07 -13.35 11.94
N ASP A 590 1.63 -14.56 11.74
CA ASP A 590 1.07 -15.56 10.84
C ASP A 590 -0.19 -16.21 11.42
N HIS A 591 -1.10 -16.59 10.54
CA HIS A 591 -2.35 -17.25 10.89
C HIS A 591 -2.30 -18.76 10.69
N ARG A 592 -3.27 -19.46 11.30
CA ARG A 592 -3.49 -20.90 11.17
C ARG A 592 -4.45 -21.18 10.02
N ASP A 593 -4.02 -20.80 8.83
CA ASP A 593 -4.83 -20.67 7.62
C ASP A 593 -4.31 -21.50 6.44
N ALA A 594 -3.49 -22.52 6.70
CA ALA A 594 -2.99 -23.41 5.65
C ALA A 594 -4.15 -24.09 4.92
N GLY A 595 -4.20 -23.95 3.61
CA GLY A 595 -5.28 -24.44 2.76
C GLY A 595 -6.42 -23.44 2.56
N GLN A 596 -6.27 -22.16 2.93
CA GLN A 596 -7.35 -21.18 2.75
C GLN A 596 -7.50 -20.71 1.31
N PHE A 597 -8.67 -20.11 1.01
CA PHE A 597 -8.96 -19.40 -0.23
C PHE A 597 -9.84 -18.19 0.03
N GLN A 598 -9.79 -17.21 -0.89
CA GLN A 598 -10.66 -16.05 -0.87
C GLN A 598 -11.20 -15.80 -2.28
N ILE A 599 -12.40 -15.24 -2.41
CA ILE A 599 -13.09 -15.03 -3.68
C ILE A 599 -13.63 -13.60 -3.76
N TRP A 600 -13.21 -12.88 -4.79
CA TRP A 600 -13.68 -11.54 -5.13
C TRP A 600 -14.47 -11.55 -6.43
N TYR A 601 -15.64 -10.95 -6.41
CA TYR A 601 -16.39 -10.49 -7.59
C TYR A 601 -17.32 -9.37 -7.19
N LYS A 602 -17.02 -8.12 -7.57
CA LYS A 602 -17.72 -6.88 -7.17
C LYS A 602 -17.74 -6.64 -5.65
N ALA A 603 -17.47 -7.64 -4.86
CA ALA A 603 -17.27 -7.62 -3.41
C ALA A 603 -16.42 -8.83 -2.99
N MET A 604 -15.87 -8.79 -1.79
CA MET A 604 -15.34 -10.00 -1.15
C MET A 604 -16.53 -10.91 -0.83
N LEU A 605 -16.70 -12.01 -1.58
CA LEU A 605 -17.83 -12.93 -1.45
C LEU A 605 -17.51 -14.17 -0.59
N ALA A 606 -16.22 -14.51 -0.50
CA ALA A 606 -15.68 -15.44 0.47
C ALA A 606 -14.32 -14.90 0.92
N GLY A 607 -14.15 -14.60 2.19
CA GLY A 607 -12.96 -13.90 2.67
C GLY A 607 -12.31 -14.53 3.88
N ASP A 608 -11.26 -13.91 4.33
CA ASP A 608 -10.67 -14.06 5.65
C ASP A 608 -11.41 -13.14 6.61
N THR A 609 -11.58 -13.50 7.88
CA THR A 609 -12.47 -12.78 8.78
C THR A 609 -11.85 -12.40 10.11
N GLY A 610 -12.35 -11.30 10.66
CA GLY A 610 -11.82 -10.65 11.85
C GLY A 610 -10.71 -9.69 11.48
N ASP A 611 -10.78 -8.47 12.01
CA ASP A 611 -9.72 -7.47 11.86
C ASP A 611 -8.71 -7.57 13.00
N TYR A 612 -7.48 -7.16 12.76
CA TYR A 612 -6.44 -7.17 13.77
C TYR A 612 -6.71 -6.10 14.85
N ASP A 613 -6.88 -6.52 16.10
CA ASP A 613 -7.08 -5.60 17.22
C ASP A 613 -5.78 -5.34 17.99
N SER A 614 -5.14 -6.39 18.50
CA SER A 614 -3.84 -6.29 19.16
C SER A 614 -3.20 -7.66 19.36
N TYR A 615 -1.88 -7.70 19.30
CA TYR A 615 -1.11 -8.93 19.50
C TYR A 615 -1.39 -9.55 20.88
N GLY A 616 -1.82 -10.79 20.85
CA GLY A 616 -2.08 -11.55 22.06
C GLY A 616 -3.39 -11.25 22.78
N SER A 617 -4.31 -10.49 22.21
CA SER A 617 -5.68 -10.36 22.69
C SER A 617 -6.45 -11.69 22.63
N ASP A 618 -7.59 -11.79 23.30
CA ASP A 618 -8.45 -12.98 23.24
C ASP A 618 -9.08 -13.11 21.85
N HIS A 619 -9.46 -12.01 21.21
CA HIS A 619 -9.95 -11.99 19.84
C HIS A 619 -8.88 -12.51 18.88
N TRP A 620 -7.66 -11.96 18.94
CA TRP A 620 -6.56 -12.37 18.09
C TRP A 620 -6.22 -13.87 18.27
N ARG A 621 -6.09 -14.36 19.53
CA ARG A 621 -5.67 -15.74 19.81
C ARG A 621 -6.68 -16.79 19.41
N ASN A 622 -7.97 -16.52 19.69
CA ASN A 622 -9.02 -17.55 19.66
C ASN A 622 -9.89 -17.45 18.41
N TYR A 623 -9.88 -16.30 17.72
CA TYR A 623 -10.62 -16.10 16.49
C TYR A 623 -9.70 -15.67 15.34
N HIS A 624 -9.23 -14.43 15.31
CA HIS A 624 -8.55 -13.83 14.16
C HIS A 624 -7.38 -14.67 13.61
N GLN A 625 -6.48 -15.15 14.47
CA GLN A 625 -5.37 -16.04 14.09
C GLN A 625 -5.83 -17.50 13.90
N ALA A 626 -7.00 -17.90 14.40
CA ALA A 626 -7.38 -19.29 14.47
C ALA A 626 -8.02 -19.79 13.18
N THR A 627 -7.84 -21.07 12.87
CA THR A 627 -8.39 -21.73 11.67
C THR A 627 -9.90 -21.49 11.48
N VAL A 628 -10.62 -21.24 12.55
CA VAL A 628 -12.06 -20.99 12.52
C VAL A 628 -12.45 -19.68 11.84
N ALA A 629 -11.51 -18.74 11.69
CA ALA A 629 -11.70 -17.46 10.98
C ALA A 629 -11.43 -17.57 9.47
N HIS A 630 -10.94 -18.69 8.99
CA HIS A 630 -10.45 -18.87 7.62
C HIS A 630 -11.24 -19.94 6.85
N ASN A 631 -11.22 -19.86 5.51
CA ASN A 631 -11.89 -20.83 4.63
C ASN A 631 -11.13 -22.16 4.57
N CYS A 632 -10.97 -22.78 5.71
CA CYS A 632 -10.19 -24.01 5.97
C CYS A 632 -11.08 -25.19 6.42
N ILE A 633 -10.46 -26.22 6.99
CA ILE A 633 -11.12 -27.40 7.53
C ILE A 633 -10.97 -27.44 9.06
N LEU A 634 -12.06 -27.77 9.77
CA LEU A 634 -11.97 -28.22 11.17
C LEU A 634 -12.10 -29.75 11.23
N ILE A 635 -11.29 -30.41 12.06
CA ILE A 635 -11.30 -31.87 12.26
C ILE A 635 -11.74 -32.15 13.68
N GLY A 636 -12.95 -32.67 13.85
CA GLY A 636 -13.55 -32.87 15.17
C GLY A 636 -13.76 -31.58 15.95
N GLY A 637 -13.99 -30.48 15.25
CA GLY A 637 -14.09 -29.12 15.83
C GLY A 637 -12.77 -28.41 16.09
N ASN A 638 -11.61 -29.10 15.92
CA ASN A 638 -10.30 -28.50 16.14
C ASN A 638 -9.70 -27.97 14.85
N GLY A 639 -9.08 -26.78 14.93
CA GLY A 639 -8.29 -26.18 13.87
C GLY A 639 -6.85 -26.68 13.85
N GLN A 640 -6.05 -25.99 13.04
CA GLN A 640 -4.60 -26.19 12.94
C GLN A 640 -3.94 -25.82 14.25
N GLN A 641 -2.89 -26.56 14.60
CA GLN A 641 -2.12 -26.30 15.81
C GLN A 641 -1.19 -25.11 15.57
N ARG A 642 -0.96 -24.34 16.62
CA ARG A 642 0.10 -23.33 16.60
C ARG A 642 1.44 -24.08 16.54
N MET A 643 2.11 -23.99 15.41
CA MET A 643 3.45 -24.58 15.26
C MET A 643 4.42 -23.74 16.10
N GLY A 644 5.09 -24.38 17.04
CA GLY A 644 6.11 -23.93 17.97
C GLY A 644 6.20 -22.43 18.22
N GLY A 645 5.97 -21.99 19.43
CA GLY A 645 5.71 -20.61 19.86
C GLY A 645 6.76 -19.55 19.57
N ASN A 646 7.70 -19.77 18.69
CA ASN A 646 8.77 -18.83 18.38
C ASN A 646 8.78 -18.53 16.89
N GLU A 647 9.03 -17.29 16.62
CA GLU A 647 9.38 -16.73 15.32
C GLU A 647 10.48 -17.57 14.65
N MET A 648 10.43 -17.66 13.33
CA MET A 648 11.47 -18.38 12.60
C MET A 648 12.84 -17.79 12.89
N SER A 649 13.71 -18.62 13.41
CA SER A 649 15.11 -18.27 13.59
C SER A 649 15.79 -18.10 12.23
N HIS A 650 16.45 -16.97 12.01
CA HIS A 650 17.25 -16.72 10.82
C HIS A 650 18.36 -17.77 10.57
N ARG A 651 18.74 -18.56 11.59
CA ARG A 651 19.84 -19.53 11.51
C ARG A 651 19.44 -20.88 10.95
N ASN A 652 18.22 -21.32 11.19
CA ASN A 652 17.81 -22.70 10.90
C ASN A 652 16.38 -22.84 10.37
N TYR A 653 15.73 -21.76 9.98
CA TYR A 653 14.32 -21.81 9.53
C TYR A 653 14.12 -22.73 8.32
N LEU A 654 15.10 -22.86 7.42
CA LEU A 654 15.05 -23.80 6.29
C LEU A 654 15.09 -25.25 6.73
N THR A 655 15.78 -25.56 7.83
CA THR A 655 15.97 -26.93 8.36
C THR A 655 15.02 -27.23 9.50
N ASP A 656 14.37 -26.23 10.11
CA ASP A 656 13.44 -26.43 11.21
C ASP A 656 12.15 -27.07 10.73
N SER A 657 11.96 -28.35 11.08
CA SER A 657 10.74 -29.09 10.77
C SER A 657 9.50 -28.52 11.45
N ASN A 658 9.65 -27.77 12.54
CA ASN A 658 8.52 -27.17 13.27
C ASN A 658 7.86 -26.00 12.51
N THR A 659 8.56 -25.43 11.53
CA THR A 659 7.98 -24.41 10.65
C THR A 659 7.17 -24.99 9.50
N LEU A 660 7.32 -26.29 9.19
CA LEU A 660 6.60 -26.93 8.09
C LEU A 660 5.14 -27.19 8.46
N ILE A 661 4.22 -26.60 7.73
CA ILE A 661 2.78 -26.75 7.90
C ILE A 661 2.09 -27.47 6.73
N GLY A 662 2.78 -27.57 5.58
CA GLY A 662 2.25 -28.24 4.40
C GLY A 662 3.30 -28.46 3.32
N GLU A 663 2.85 -29.01 2.21
CA GLU A 663 3.63 -29.15 0.98
C GLU A 663 2.74 -28.95 -0.24
N VAL A 664 3.24 -28.29 -1.27
CA VAL A 664 2.58 -28.20 -2.58
C VAL A 664 2.87 -29.48 -3.34
N THR A 665 1.81 -30.16 -3.78
CA THR A 665 1.89 -31.39 -4.57
C THR A 665 1.61 -31.17 -6.05
N GLY A 666 1.10 -29.98 -6.41
CA GLY A 666 0.88 -29.57 -7.78
C GLY A 666 0.47 -28.12 -7.90
N HIS A 667 0.95 -27.45 -8.96
CA HIS A 667 0.48 -26.14 -9.39
C HIS A 667 0.57 -26.02 -10.91
N GLU A 668 -0.39 -25.34 -11.52
CA GLU A 668 -0.41 -25.12 -12.97
C GLU A 668 -1.31 -23.95 -13.31
N GLU A 669 -0.97 -23.25 -14.38
CA GLU A 669 -1.75 -22.16 -14.95
C GLU A 669 -1.91 -22.34 -16.45
N GLY A 670 -3.03 -21.87 -16.99
CA GLY A 670 -3.29 -21.90 -18.43
C GLY A 670 -3.94 -20.62 -18.92
N TYR A 671 -3.60 -20.27 -20.15
CA TYR A 671 -4.10 -19.09 -20.82
C TYR A 671 -4.71 -19.43 -22.19
N LEU A 672 -5.63 -18.60 -22.65
CA LEU A 672 -6.26 -18.72 -23.97
C LEU A 672 -5.43 -18.08 -25.10
N ASP A 673 -4.39 -17.32 -24.73
CA ASP A 673 -3.49 -16.63 -25.65
C ASP A 673 -2.03 -16.78 -25.22
N ALA A 674 -1.12 -16.58 -26.18
CA ALA A 674 0.32 -16.66 -25.92
C ALA A 674 0.85 -15.47 -25.11
N GLU A 675 0.18 -14.32 -25.20
CA GLU A 675 0.53 -13.07 -24.50
C GLU A 675 0.15 -13.10 -23.03
N LYS A 676 -0.52 -14.18 -22.57
CA LYS A 676 -0.99 -14.36 -21.20
C LYS A 676 -1.94 -13.24 -20.70
N THR A 677 -2.74 -12.69 -21.61
CA THR A 677 -3.73 -11.66 -21.31
C THR A 677 -5.12 -12.20 -21.00
N ARG A 678 -5.38 -13.48 -21.29
CA ARG A 678 -6.66 -14.15 -21.12
C ARG A 678 -6.50 -15.46 -20.34
N PRO A 679 -6.56 -15.42 -19.01
CA PRO A 679 -6.51 -16.62 -18.19
C PRO A 679 -7.60 -17.62 -18.55
N ALA A 680 -7.23 -18.88 -18.63
CA ALA A 680 -8.16 -19.99 -18.79
C ALA A 680 -8.44 -20.67 -17.46
N TYR A 681 -7.39 -20.97 -16.70
CA TYR A 681 -7.49 -21.62 -15.39
C TYR A 681 -6.23 -21.40 -14.56
N ALA A 682 -6.36 -21.60 -13.23
CA ALA A 682 -5.26 -21.80 -12.31
C ALA A 682 -5.57 -22.94 -11.34
N TYR A 683 -4.55 -23.72 -11.02
CA TYR A 683 -4.67 -24.92 -10.18
C TYR A 683 -3.53 -24.95 -9.13
N VAL A 684 -3.90 -25.28 -7.90
CA VAL A 684 -2.93 -25.59 -6.83
C VAL A 684 -3.44 -26.73 -5.97
N ALA A 685 -2.53 -27.59 -5.56
CA ALA A 685 -2.80 -28.73 -4.68
C ALA A 685 -1.72 -28.87 -3.61
N GLY A 686 -2.10 -29.34 -2.45
CA GLY A 686 -1.14 -29.61 -1.38
C GLY A 686 -1.71 -30.47 -0.29
N ASN A 687 -0.82 -30.86 0.65
CA ASN A 687 -1.16 -31.62 1.84
C ASN A 687 -0.77 -30.84 3.09
N ASN A 688 -1.76 -30.48 3.89
CA ASN A 688 -1.64 -29.65 5.09
C ASN A 688 -1.71 -30.48 6.39
N ALA A 689 -1.54 -31.81 6.35
CA ALA A 689 -1.63 -32.66 7.56
C ALA A 689 -0.66 -32.20 8.67
N LYS A 690 0.50 -31.66 8.30
CA LYS A 690 1.49 -31.15 9.28
C LYS A 690 0.95 -30.00 10.12
N ALA A 691 0.10 -29.13 9.55
CA ALA A 691 -0.52 -28.02 10.27
C ALA A 691 -1.44 -28.50 11.41
N TYR A 692 -2.06 -29.66 11.25
CA TYR A 692 -2.93 -30.28 12.28
C TYR A 692 -2.15 -31.16 13.27
N GLY A 693 -0.97 -31.61 12.89
CA GLY A 693 -0.17 -32.57 13.66
C GLY A 693 -0.60 -34.03 13.47
N SER A 694 0.35 -34.97 13.62
CA SER A 694 0.16 -36.39 13.34
C SER A 694 -0.85 -37.08 14.26
N SER A 695 -1.09 -36.52 15.46
CA SER A 695 -2.11 -37.03 16.40
C SER A 695 -3.54 -36.71 15.96
N VAL A 696 -3.73 -35.75 15.03
CA VAL A 696 -5.03 -35.31 14.54
C VAL A 696 -5.30 -35.87 13.15
N ALA A 697 -4.34 -35.72 12.22
CA ALA A 697 -4.52 -36.16 10.84
C ALA A 697 -3.23 -36.67 10.22
N SER A 698 -3.36 -37.68 9.36
CA SER A 698 -2.25 -38.22 8.55
C SER A 698 -2.31 -37.69 7.11
N GLU A 699 -3.46 -37.19 6.66
CA GLU A 699 -3.67 -36.59 5.35
C GLU A 699 -4.71 -35.46 5.42
N VAL A 700 -4.39 -34.32 4.89
CA VAL A 700 -5.30 -33.19 4.63
C VAL A 700 -4.94 -32.63 3.26
N THR A 701 -5.33 -33.37 2.23
CA THR A 701 -5.08 -32.98 0.84
C THR A 701 -6.18 -32.06 0.38
N ARG A 702 -5.82 -30.85 -0.06
CA ARG A 702 -6.71 -29.87 -0.73
C ARG A 702 -6.25 -29.64 -2.15
N ARG A 703 -7.20 -29.66 -3.09
CA ARG A 703 -7.00 -29.31 -4.49
C ARG A 703 -7.97 -28.21 -4.85
N MET A 704 -7.45 -27.09 -5.35
CA MET A 704 -8.20 -25.91 -5.73
C MET A 704 -7.99 -25.64 -7.22
N LEU A 705 -9.08 -25.48 -7.96
CA LEU A 705 -9.08 -25.19 -9.39
C LEU A 705 -10.03 -24.03 -9.65
N VAL A 706 -9.51 -22.91 -10.16
CA VAL A 706 -10.31 -21.83 -10.74
C VAL A 706 -10.30 -21.96 -12.26
N VAL A 707 -11.47 -21.80 -12.88
CA VAL A 707 -11.66 -21.82 -14.34
C VAL A 707 -12.32 -20.51 -14.76
N TYR A 708 -11.62 -19.72 -15.55
CA TYR A 708 -12.11 -18.46 -16.13
C TYR A 708 -12.75 -18.70 -17.52
N ASP A 709 -12.29 -19.71 -18.25
CA ASP A 709 -12.87 -20.11 -19.53
C ASP A 709 -14.17 -20.91 -19.32
N THR A 710 -15.18 -20.29 -18.71
CA THR A 710 -16.44 -20.92 -18.33
C THR A 710 -17.37 -21.28 -19.48
N LYS A 711 -17.12 -20.72 -20.67
CA LYS A 711 -18.02 -20.77 -21.86
C LYS A 711 -19.42 -20.19 -21.54
N ASN A 712 -19.53 -19.34 -20.54
CA ASN A 712 -20.78 -18.68 -20.12
C ASN A 712 -20.50 -17.20 -19.82
N ALA A 713 -20.98 -16.30 -20.64
CA ALA A 713 -20.74 -14.86 -20.52
C ALA A 713 -21.27 -14.23 -19.23
N ASN A 714 -22.24 -14.89 -18.56
CA ASN A 714 -22.79 -14.41 -17.27
C ASN A 714 -22.06 -14.99 -16.05
N VAL A 715 -21.03 -15.79 -16.25
CA VAL A 715 -20.29 -16.47 -15.18
C VAL A 715 -18.80 -16.28 -15.41
N PRO A 716 -18.18 -15.28 -14.81
CA PRO A 716 -16.77 -14.99 -15.05
C PRO A 716 -15.82 -16.07 -14.52
N MET A 717 -16.25 -16.89 -13.54
CA MET A 717 -15.43 -18.02 -13.08
C MET A 717 -16.23 -19.14 -12.44
N TYR A 718 -15.69 -20.36 -12.55
CA TYR A 718 -15.99 -21.51 -11.68
C TYR A 718 -14.82 -21.74 -10.73
N PHE A 719 -15.12 -22.19 -9.52
CA PHE A 719 -14.11 -22.53 -8.53
C PHE A 719 -14.44 -23.86 -7.87
N PHE A 720 -13.50 -24.80 -7.91
CA PHE A 720 -13.64 -26.14 -7.35
C PHE A 720 -12.67 -26.29 -6.19
N VAL A 721 -13.16 -26.78 -5.06
CA VAL A 721 -12.36 -27.16 -3.90
C VAL A 721 -12.66 -28.61 -3.55
N PHE A 722 -11.67 -29.46 -3.73
CA PHE A 722 -11.70 -30.87 -3.37
C PHE A 722 -10.79 -31.13 -2.18
N ASP A 723 -11.36 -31.69 -1.12
CA ASP A 723 -10.65 -32.09 0.08
C ASP A 723 -10.71 -33.62 0.26
N ASN A 724 -9.54 -34.26 0.52
CA ASN A 724 -9.43 -35.64 0.94
C ASN A 724 -8.70 -35.66 2.28
N ILE A 725 -9.39 -36.13 3.35
CA ILE A 725 -8.92 -35.98 4.71
C ILE A 725 -8.97 -37.31 5.44
N THR A 726 -7.81 -37.74 5.95
CA THR A 726 -7.69 -38.93 6.83
C THR A 726 -7.23 -38.48 8.21
N SER A 727 -8.15 -38.54 9.18
CA SER A 727 -7.89 -38.22 10.59
C SER A 727 -7.42 -39.45 11.39
N ALA A 728 -6.75 -39.22 12.51
CA ALA A 728 -6.26 -40.29 13.39
C ALA A 728 -7.40 -41.14 13.95
N SER A 729 -8.56 -40.56 14.23
CA SER A 729 -9.79 -41.21 14.70
C SER A 729 -10.98 -40.82 13.84
N SER A 730 -12.14 -41.52 14.05
CA SER A 730 -13.37 -41.19 13.33
C SER A 730 -13.94 -39.85 13.79
N ASN A 731 -13.61 -38.79 13.06
CA ASN A 731 -14.04 -37.43 13.33
C ASN A 731 -14.89 -36.87 12.20
N LYS A 732 -15.77 -35.93 12.53
CA LYS A 732 -16.45 -35.06 11.59
C LYS A 732 -15.42 -34.08 11.01
N LYS A 733 -15.48 -33.78 9.69
CA LYS A 733 -14.69 -32.74 9.02
C LYS A 733 -15.65 -31.63 8.62
N THR A 734 -15.29 -30.41 8.91
CA THR A 734 -16.13 -29.24 8.64
C THR A 734 -15.38 -28.28 7.71
N PHE A 735 -15.90 -28.09 6.51
CA PHE A 735 -15.45 -27.07 5.57
C PHE A 735 -16.09 -25.74 5.98
N LEU A 736 -15.27 -24.68 6.03
CA LEU A 736 -15.68 -23.33 6.42
C LEU A 736 -15.75 -22.44 5.18
N LEU A 737 -16.81 -21.63 5.10
CA LEU A 737 -16.97 -20.57 4.11
C LEU A 737 -17.44 -19.31 4.81
N HIS A 738 -16.57 -18.32 4.93
CA HIS A 738 -16.88 -17.01 5.52
C HIS A 738 -17.50 -16.09 4.48
N VAL A 739 -18.63 -15.47 4.86
CA VAL A 739 -19.50 -14.76 3.92
C VAL A 739 -19.87 -13.35 4.42
N PRO A 740 -19.93 -12.35 3.51
CA PRO A 740 -20.14 -10.95 3.90
C PRO A 740 -21.61 -10.59 4.16
N ALA A 741 -22.54 -11.50 3.92
CA ALA A 741 -23.98 -11.32 4.12
C ALA A 741 -24.64 -12.63 4.50
N ALA A 742 -25.84 -12.55 5.12
CA ALA A 742 -26.61 -13.73 5.49
C ALA A 742 -26.85 -14.64 4.27
N PRO A 743 -26.39 -15.91 4.32
CA PRO A 743 -26.58 -16.84 3.22
C PRO A 743 -27.99 -17.38 3.12
N THR A 744 -28.43 -17.67 1.91
CA THR A 744 -29.61 -18.52 1.66
C THR A 744 -29.14 -19.93 1.40
N ILE A 745 -29.70 -20.89 2.12
CA ILE A 745 -29.43 -22.32 1.97
C ILE A 745 -30.66 -23.04 1.42
N SER A 746 -30.48 -23.77 0.32
CA SER A 746 -31.49 -24.63 -0.27
C SER A 746 -30.85 -25.97 -0.59
N ASP A 747 -31.26 -27.03 0.15
CA ASP A 747 -30.61 -28.33 0.11
C ASP A 747 -29.08 -28.23 0.28
N LYS A 748 -28.32 -28.63 -0.72
CA LYS A 748 -26.84 -28.57 -0.74
C LYS A 748 -26.29 -27.31 -1.40
N THR A 749 -27.12 -26.28 -1.65
CA THR A 749 -26.75 -25.04 -2.31
C THR A 749 -26.77 -23.88 -1.33
N VAL A 750 -25.69 -23.13 -1.31
CA VAL A 750 -25.53 -21.90 -0.52
C VAL A 750 -25.40 -20.72 -1.50
N THR A 751 -26.19 -19.68 -1.28
CA THR A 751 -26.15 -18.44 -2.09
C THR A 751 -25.90 -17.23 -1.20
N VAL A 752 -24.97 -16.39 -1.60
CA VAL A 752 -24.61 -15.12 -0.93
C VAL A 752 -24.54 -14.02 -1.96
N SER A 753 -25.04 -12.83 -1.62
CA SER A 753 -24.94 -11.64 -2.48
C SER A 753 -24.50 -10.43 -1.69
N LYS A 754 -23.58 -9.63 -2.27
CA LYS A 754 -23.07 -8.36 -1.72
C LYS A 754 -22.69 -7.43 -2.87
N ASN A 755 -23.05 -6.15 -2.79
CA ASN A 755 -22.64 -5.08 -3.70
C ASN A 755 -22.73 -5.41 -5.22
N GLY A 756 -23.77 -6.12 -5.62
CA GLY A 756 -23.99 -6.51 -7.02
C GLY A 756 -23.29 -7.82 -7.44
N GLY A 757 -22.45 -8.39 -6.61
CA GLY A 757 -21.86 -9.72 -6.79
C GLY A 757 -22.68 -10.80 -6.10
N LYS A 758 -22.62 -12.02 -6.64
CA LYS A 758 -23.27 -13.21 -6.07
C LYS A 758 -22.34 -14.42 -6.18
N LEU A 759 -22.21 -15.14 -5.07
CA LEU A 759 -21.53 -16.44 -4.98
C LEU A 759 -22.58 -17.51 -4.78
N VAL A 760 -22.49 -18.59 -5.55
CA VAL A 760 -23.26 -19.81 -5.37
C VAL A 760 -22.30 -20.96 -5.13
N LEU A 761 -22.41 -21.61 -3.98
CA LEU A 761 -21.69 -22.83 -3.64
C LEU A 761 -22.66 -24.01 -3.73
N GLN A 762 -22.26 -25.09 -4.38
CA GLN A 762 -22.96 -26.37 -4.42
C GLN A 762 -22.06 -27.45 -3.84
N ASN A 763 -22.47 -28.07 -2.72
CA ASN A 763 -21.76 -29.22 -2.17
C ASN A 763 -22.15 -30.46 -2.95
N VAL A 764 -21.21 -31.03 -3.71
CA VAL A 764 -21.42 -32.18 -4.59
C VAL A 764 -21.15 -33.49 -3.86
N VAL A 765 -20.06 -33.54 -3.06
CA VAL A 765 -19.63 -34.74 -2.34
C VAL A 765 -19.41 -34.42 -0.88
N GLY A 766 -19.80 -35.30 -0.02
CA GLY A 766 -19.37 -35.46 1.38
C GLY A 766 -20.10 -34.61 2.41
N GLY A 767 -20.74 -33.50 2.01
CA GLY A 767 -21.51 -32.68 2.95
C GLY A 767 -22.76 -33.41 3.45
N ASN A 768 -22.84 -33.63 4.76
CA ASN A 768 -23.95 -34.26 5.42
C ASN A 768 -24.90 -33.25 6.05
N THR A 769 -24.38 -32.17 6.56
CA THR A 769 -25.16 -31.05 7.12
C THR A 769 -24.55 -29.73 6.68
N ILE A 770 -25.40 -28.73 6.41
CA ILE A 770 -25.01 -27.36 6.15
C ILE A 770 -25.66 -26.48 7.21
N THR A 771 -24.85 -25.73 7.95
CA THR A 771 -25.28 -24.84 9.03
C THR A 771 -24.64 -23.49 8.89
N THR A 772 -25.16 -22.50 9.58
CA THR A 772 -24.60 -21.13 9.62
C THR A 772 -24.23 -20.74 11.03
N VAL A 773 -23.19 -19.93 11.14
CA VAL A 773 -22.74 -19.33 12.39
C VAL A 773 -22.58 -17.83 12.15
N GLN A 774 -23.43 -17.03 12.80
CA GLN A 774 -23.39 -15.58 12.69
C GLN A 774 -22.36 -14.97 13.63
N GLY A 775 -21.66 -13.94 13.15
CA GLY A 775 -20.64 -13.22 13.90
C GLY A 775 -19.34 -14.01 14.06
N TYR A 776 -18.36 -13.37 14.70
CA TYR A 776 -17.01 -13.90 14.89
C TYR A 776 -16.98 -14.86 16.08
N ARG A 777 -17.45 -16.05 15.86
CA ARG A 777 -17.50 -17.08 16.92
C ARG A 777 -16.41 -18.11 16.73
N ASP A 778 -15.68 -18.39 17.82
CA ASP A 778 -14.72 -19.48 17.84
C ASP A 778 -15.38 -20.88 17.71
N ALA A 779 -14.57 -21.91 17.73
CA ALA A 779 -15.07 -23.29 17.64
C ALA A 779 -15.89 -23.73 18.85
N SER A 780 -15.81 -23.03 19.98
CA SER A 780 -16.63 -23.25 21.19
C SER A 780 -17.96 -22.49 21.15
N GLY A 781 -18.14 -21.57 20.21
CA GLY A 781 -19.29 -20.69 20.08
C GLY A 781 -19.16 -19.34 20.79
N THR A 782 -18.01 -19.03 21.40
CA THR A 782 -17.74 -17.73 22.03
C THR A 782 -17.69 -16.63 20.96
N LEU A 783 -18.47 -15.57 21.15
CA LEU A 783 -18.53 -14.43 20.24
C LEU A 783 -17.46 -13.39 20.61
N TYR A 784 -16.69 -12.95 19.61
CA TYR A 784 -15.75 -11.83 19.70
C TYR A 784 -16.30 -10.63 18.92
N THR A 785 -16.18 -9.44 19.48
CA THR A 785 -16.73 -8.19 18.92
C THR A 785 -15.69 -7.06 18.86
N ALA A 786 -14.42 -7.38 19.08
CA ALA A 786 -13.37 -6.38 19.22
C ALA A 786 -13.07 -5.66 17.90
N ALA A 787 -13.19 -6.36 16.77
CA ALA A 787 -12.91 -5.79 15.47
C ALA A 787 -13.89 -6.35 14.42
N ASP A 788 -14.66 -5.46 13.78
CA ASP A 788 -15.70 -5.78 12.80
C ASP A 788 -15.18 -5.42 11.40
N ASP A 789 -14.92 -6.42 10.58
CA ASP A 789 -14.50 -6.30 9.17
C ASP A 789 -15.67 -6.32 8.17
N GLY A 790 -16.93 -6.27 8.69
CA GLY A 790 -18.14 -6.23 7.88
C GLY A 790 -18.58 -7.58 7.32
N PHE A 791 -18.03 -8.70 7.80
CA PHE A 791 -18.53 -10.03 7.47
C PHE A 791 -19.72 -10.42 8.35
N TRP A 792 -20.68 -11.12 7.73
CA TRP A 792 -21.85 -11.64 8.45
C TRP A 792 -21.51 -12.80 9.39
N GLY A 793 -20.58 -13.65 8.99
CA GLY A 793 -20.19 -14.87 9.67
C GLY A 793 -19.82 -15.97 8.68
N ARG A 794 -20.10 -17.21 8.98
CA ARG A 794 -19.70 -18.36 8.16
C ARG A 794 -20.77 -19.40 7.93
N VAL A 795 -20.61 -20.16 6.87
CA VAL A 795 -21.29 -21.42 6.57
C VAL A 795 -20.37 -22.58 6.95
N GLU A 796 -20.89 -23.58 7.59
CA GLU A 796 -20.23 -24.83 7.97
C GLU A 796 -20.82 -26.01 7.22
N ILE A 797 -20.03 -26.69 6.36
CA ILE A 797 -20.42 -27.90 5.64
C ILE A 797 -19.71 -29.07 6.29
N ALA A 798 -20.45 -29.86 7.02
CA ALA A 798 -19.90 -30.94 7.82
C ALA A 798 -20.18 -32.31 7.24
N THR A 799 -19.21 -33.24 7.31
CA THR A 799 -19.33 -34.64 6.93
C THR A 799 -19.94 -35.46 8.07
N ALA A 800 -20.36 -36.68 7.77
CA ALA A 800 -20.52 -37.71 8.80
C ALA A 800 -19.17 -38.03 9.46
N SER A 801 -19.19 -38.50 10.70
CA SER A 801 -17.97 -38.92 11.40
C SER A 801 -17.40 -40.19 10.77
N ALA A 802 -16.19 -40.10 10.24
CA ALA A 802 -15.43 -41.20 9.67
C ALA A 802 -13.92 -40.94 9.78
N LYS A 803 -13.11 -41.98 9.64
CA LYS A 803 -11.65 -41.84 9.61
C LYS A 803 -11.21 -41.09 8.37
N THR A 804 -11.76 -41.46 7.21
CA THR A 804 -11.49 -40.76 5.93
C THR A 804 -12.79 -40.20 5.38
N ASN A 805 -12.74 -38.95 4.98
CA ASN A 805 -13.83 -38.23 4.30
C ASN A 805 -13.32 -37.45 3.10
N GLN A 806 -14.18 -37.27 2.13
CA GLN A 806 -13.99 -36.43 0.96
C GLN A 806 -15.07 -35.38 0.91
N LEU A 807 -14.70 -34.18 0.49
CA LEU A 807 -15.57 -33.03 0.26
C LEU A 807 -15.30 -32.46 -1.13
N LEU A 808 -16.30 -32.20 -1.92
CA LEU A 808 -16.21 -31.47 -3.17
C LEU A 808 -17.25 -30.36 -3.17
N ASN A 809 -16.77 -29.13 -3.16
CA ASN A 809 -17.55 -27.93 -3.25
C ASN A 809 -17.28 -27.28 -4.60
N VAL A 810 -18.32 -26.97 -5.34
CA VAL A 810 -18.28 -26.27 -6.63
C VAL A 810 -18.91 -24.90 -6.45
N MET A 811 -18.18 -23.87 -6.80
CA MET A 811 -18.62 -22.48 -6.67
C MET A 811 -18.59 -21.76 -8.02
N TYR A 812 -19.48 -20.79 -8.17
CA TYR A 812 -19.40 -19.82 -9.25
C TYR A 812 -19.84 -18.45 -8.77
N VAL A 813 -19.36 -17.42 -9.49
CA VAL A 813 -19.80 -16.04 -9.27
C VAL A 813 -20.54 -15.52 -10.48
N CYS A 814 -21.50 -14.63 -10.24
CA CYS A 814 -22.24 -13.91 -11.28
C CYS A 814 -22.80 -12.61 -10.69
N ASP A 815 -23.42 -11.78 -11.53
CA ASP A 815 -24.17 -10.63 -11.05
C ASP A 815 -25.32 -11.05 -10.15
N SER A 816 -25.61 -10.25 -9.12
CA SER A 816 -26.63 -10.60 -8.12
C SER A 816 -28.03 -10.68 -8.70
N ASP A 817 -28.32 -9.96 -9.79
CA ASP A 817 -29.58 -9.97 -10.54
C ASP A 817 -29.67 -11.10 -11.57
N LYS A 818 -28.57 -11.83 -11.84
CA LYS A 818 -28.53 -12.91 -12.80
C LYS A 818 -28.79 -14.27 -12.15
N ASN A 819 -29.52 -15.14 -12.84
CA ASN A 819 -29.69 -16.53 -12.49
C ASN A 819 -29.35 -17.39 -13.73
N PRO A 820 -28.05 -17.64 -14.00
CA PRO A 820 -27.65 -18.38 -15.16
C PRO A 820 -28.24 -19.78 -15.17
N ALA A 821 -28.94 -20.16 -16.24
CA ALA A 821 -29.61 -21.45 -16.34
C ALA A 821 -28.60 -22.60 -16.53
N GLY A 822 -28.96 -23.80 -16.07
CA GLY A 822 -28.19 -25.02 -16.31
C GLY A 822 -26.86 -25.12 -15.53
N LEU A 823 -26.72 -24.40 -14.44
CA LEU A 823 -25.54 -24.40 -13.59
C LEU A 823 -25.67 -25.28 -12.34
N THR A 824 -26.43 -26.37 -12.44
CA THR A 824 -26.41 -27.42 -11.42
C THR A 824 -25.15 -28.27 -11.60
N ALA A 825 -24.35 -28.35 -10.57
CA ALA A 825 -23.18 -29.22 -10.55
C ALA A 825 -23.66 -30.68 -10.43
N THR A 826 -23.16 -31.55 -11.30
CA THR A 826 -23.48 -32.99 -11.28
C THR A 826 -22.22 -33.77 -10.92
N GLU A 827 -22.38 -34.72 -10.00
CA GLU A 827 -21.29 -35.56 -9.54
C GLU A 827 -20.75 -36.46 -10.66
N ILE A 828 -19.42 -36.61 -10.68
CA ILE A 828 -18.68 -37.56 -11.50
C ILE A 828 -18.00 -38.56 -10.57
N THR A 829 -18.36 -39.83 -10.63
CA THR A 829 -17.81 -40.89 -9.79
C THR A 829 -16.99 -41.88 -10.60
N GLY A 830 -16.04 -42.54 -9.96
CA GLY A 830 -15.22 -43.57 -10.53
C GLY A 830 -14.24 -44.14 -9.51
N SER A 831 -13.54 -45.20 -9.88
CA SER A 831 -12.59 -45.87 -8.98
C SER A 831 -11.40 -44.97 -8.66
N GLY A 832 -11.34 -44.44 -7.41
CA GLY A 832 -10.27 -43.59 -6.94
C GLY A 832 -10.34 -42.18 -7.43
N ILE A 833 -11.51 -41.67 -7.81
CA ILE A 833 -11.78 -40.30 -8.18
C ILE A 833 -13.09 -39.77 -7.60
N ASN A 834 -13.17 -38.48 -7.45
CA ASN A 834 -14.40 -37.70 -7.38
C ASN A 834 -14.28 -36.51 -8.35
N GLY A 835 -15.39 -36.08 -8.88
CA GLY A 835 -15.41 -34.95 -9.79
C GLY A 835 -16.80 -34.29 -9.86
N ALA A 836 -16.85 -33.20 -10.56
CA ALA A 836 -18.09 -32.48 -10.85
C ALA A 836 -18.08 -31.89 -12.24
N LYS A 837 -19.26 -31.93 -12.90
CA LYS A 837 -19.50 -31.17 -14.12
C LYS A 837 -20.41 -30.01 -13.80
N ILE A 838 -20.06 -28.80 -14.24
CA ILE A 838 -20.89 -27.62 -14.24
C ILE A 838 -20.78 -26.91 -15.60
N GLY A 839 -21.90 -26.55 -16.20
CA GLY A 839 -21.90 -25.94 -17.54
C GLY A 839 -21.15 -26.81 -18.56
N LYS A 840 -20.11 -26.27 -19.15
CA LYS A 840 -19.21 -26.92 -20.12
C LYS A 840 -17.88 -27.40 -19.52
N VAL A 841 -17.75 -27.42 -18.21
CA VAL A 841 -16.53 -27.80 -17.49
C VAL A 841 -16.76 -29.06 -16.69
N ALA A 842 -15.82 -30.02 -16.78
CA ALA A 842 -15.75 -31.21 -15.95
C ALA A 842 -14.40 -31.25 -15.21
N ALA A 843 -14.44 -31.15 -13.89
CA ALA A 843 -13.24 -31.25 -13.03
C ALA A 843 -13.24 -32.58 -12.28
N ILE A 844 -12.14 -33.32 -12.43
CA ILE A 844 -11.95 -34.67 -11.86
C ILE A 844 -10.70 -34.66 -10.96
N PHE A 845 -10.87 -35.16 -9.75
CA PHE A 845 -9.84 -35.19 -8.71
C PHE A 845 -9.52 -36.63 -8.31
N VAL A 846 -8.27 -37.03 -8.46
CA VAL A 846 -7.79 -38.31 -7.93
C VAL A 846 -7.83 -38.27 -6.40
N THR A 847 -8.43 -39.24 -5.77
CA THR A 847 -8.62 -39.27 -4.31
C THR A 847 -7.36 -39.67 -3.52
N SER A 848 -6.34 -40.23 -4.18
CA SER A 848 -5.05 -40.57 -3.55
C SER A 848 -4.19 -39.30 -3.32
N ALA A 849 -3.47 -39.27 -2.23
CA ALA A 849 -2.42 -38.28 -1.99
C ALA A 849 -1.28 -38.36 -3.02
N THR A 850 -1.01 -39.58 -3.54
CA THR A 850 -0.02 -39.82 -4.58
C THR A 850 -0.64 -39.72 -5.97
N ARG A 851 0.16 -39.26 -6.93
CA ARG A 851 -0.27 -39.13 -8.33
C ARG A 851 -0.59 -40.50 -8.95
N ARG A 852 -1.71 -40.60 -9.65
CA ARG A 852 -2.19 -41.81 -10.33
C ARG A 852 -1.23 -42.20 -11.45
N THR A 853 -0.87 -43.52 -11.47
CA THR A 853 0.03 -44.13 -12.45
C THR A 853 -0.65 -45.21 -13.30
N THR A 854 -1.92 -45.49 -13.04
CA THR A 854 -2.71 -46.53 -13.70
C THR A 854 -3.83 -45.94 -14.51
N THR A 855 -4.39 -46.73 -15.44
CA THR A 855 -5.54 -46.33 -16.24
C THR A 855 -6.69 -45.80 -15.39
N LEU A 856 -7.36 -44.78 -15.84
CA LEU A 856 -8.48 -44.12 -15.21
C LEU A 856 -9.65 -44.09 -16.18
N THR A 857 -10.82 -44.58 -15.76
CA THR A 857 -12.07 -44.54 -16.55
C THR A 857 -13.18 -43.93 -15.73
N PHE A 858 -13.93 -43.00 -16.31
CA PHE A 858 -15.09 -42.35 -15.72
C PHE A 858 -16.09 -41.95 -16.81
N THR A 859 -17.32 -41.68 -16.42
CA THR A 859 -18.40 -41.27 -17.33
C THR A 859 -18.95 -39.92 -16.89
N VAL A 860 -19.09 -38.99 -17.84
CA VAL A 860 -19.67 -37.67 -17.64
C VAL A 860 -21.00 -37.59 -18.38
N SER A 861 -22.07 -37.33 -17.67
CA SER A 861 -23.41 -37.19 -18.23
C SER A 861 -23.60 -35.91 -19.03
N GLY A 862 -24.44 -36.00 -20.08
CA GLY A 862 -24.78 -34.83 -20.92
C GLY A 862 -24.50 -35.05 -22.40
N SER A 863 -24.40 -33.96 -23.17
CA SER A 863 -24.12 -33.99 -24.60
C SER A 863 -23.20 -32.81 -24.99
N GLY A 864 -22.53 -32.99 -26.13
CA GLY A 864 -21.59 -32.00 -26.69
C GLY A 864 -20.27 -32.00 -25.97
N ASP A 865 -19.37 -31.15 -26.47
CA ASP A 865 -18.01 -31.02 -25.95
C ASP A 865 -17.95 -30.35 -24.62
N LEU A 866 -17.08 -30.88 -23.77
CA LEU A 866 -16.73 -30.37 -22.44
C LEU A 866 -15.23 -30.13 -22.37
N THR A 867 -14.80 -29.14 -21.58
CA THR A 867 -13.39 -29.00 -21.18
C THR A 867 -13.20 -29.79 -19.89
N TYR A 868 -12.26 -30.73 -19.94
CA TYR A 868 -11.92 -31.62 -18.82
C TYR A 868 -10.64 -31.16 -18.14
N TYR A 869 -10.67 -31.15 -16.80
CA TYR A 869 -9.55 -30.93 -15.92
C TYR A 869 -9.38 -32.14 -15.03
N VAL A 870 -8.32 -32.92 -15.21
CA VAL A 870 -8.10 -34.17 -14.42
C VAL A 870 -6.81 -34.02 -13.63
N SER A 871 -6.92 -33.89 -12.34
CA SER A 871 -5.80 -33.59 -11.44
C SER A 871 -5.33 -34.82 -10.66
N GLY A 872 -4.06 -34.77 -10.24
CA GLY A 872 -3.44 -35.85 -9.46
C GLY A 872 -2.94 -37.02 -10.30
N VAL A 873 -2.55 -36.77 -11.55
CA VAL A 873 -2.00 -37.78 -12.47
C VAL A 873 -0.47 -37.69 -12.57
N LYS A 874 0.19 -38.82 -12.93
CA LYS A 874 1.64 -38.85 -13.20
C LYS A 874 1.99 -37.92 -14.37
N ALA A 875 3.12 -37.27 -14.26
CA ALA A 875 3.68 -36.49 -15.37
C ALA A 875 3.96 -37.36 -16.60
N GLY A 876 3.77 -36.76 -17.78
CA GLY A 876 4.02 -37.41 -19.07
C GLY A 876 2.83 -37.40 -20.01
N LYS A 877 2.98 -38.06 -21.17
CA LYS A 877 1.98 -38.08 -22.22
C LYS A 877 0.94 -39.16 -21.99
N TRP A 878 -0.25 -38.79 -21.61
CA TRP A 878 -1.42 -39.64 -21.47
C TRP A 878 -2.16 -39.79 -22.78
N VAL A 879 -2.74 -40.98 -23.01
CA VAL A 879 -3.67 -41.19 -24.09
C VAL A 879 -5.09 -41.04 -23.55
N VAL A 880 -5.83 -40.09 -24.06
CA VAL A 880 -7.25 -39.86 -23.74
C VAL A 880 -8.08 -40.51 -24.84
N ALA A 881 -8.97 -41.43 -24.49
CA ALA A 881 -9.96 -42.00 -25.41
C ALA A 881 -11.38 -41.63 -24.96
N ASP A 882 -12.20 -41.13 -25.90
CA ASP A 882 -13.61 -40.82 -25.69
C ASP A 882 -14.54 -42.02 -25.98
N SER A 883 -15.82 -41.88 -25.69
CA SER A 883 -16.85 -42.90 -25.89
C SER A 883 -17.08 -43.29 -27.37
N SER A 884 -16.62 -42.47 -28.30
CA SER A 884 -16.65 -42.71 -29.76
C SER A 884 -15.40 -43.41 -30.31
N GLY A 885 -14.42 -43.68 -29.44
CA GLY A 885 -13.12 -44.26 -29.83
C GLY A 885 -12.11 -43.28 -30.36
N ASN A 886 -12.39 -41.96 -30.37
CA ASN A 886 -11.39 -40.98 -30.73
C ASN A 886 -10.31 -40.90 -29.64
N THR A 887 -9.07 -40.78 -30.06
CA THR A 887 -7.93 -40.68 -29.15
C THR A 887 -7.14 -39.40 -29.37
N GLN A 888 -6.67 -38.82 -28.25
CA GLN A 888 -5.77 -37.69 -28.24
C GLN A 888 -4.65 -37.92 -27.22
N ARG A 889 -3.50 -37.26 -27.43
CA ARG A 889 -2.38 -37.37 -26.48
C ARG A 889 -2.21 -36.03 -25.77
N ILE A 890 -2.32 -36.03 -24.46
CA ILE A 890 -2.22 -34.84 -23.60
C ILE A 890 -1.08 -35.03 -22.63
N THR A 891 -0.32 -33.99 -22.41
CA THR A 891 0.83 -34.02 -21.47
C THR A 891 0.39 -33.44 -20.13
N ALA A 892 0.53 -34.20 -19.05
CA ALA A 892 0.52 -33.67 -17.71
C ALA A 892 1.93 -33.15 -17.35
N SER A 893 2.04 -31.95 -16.87
CA SER A 893 3.32 -31.37 -16.44
C SER A 893 3.85 -32.06 -15.17
N SER A 894 5.17 -31.95 -14.93
CA SER A 894 5.78 -32.38 -13.68
C SER A 894 5.25 -31.61 -12.47
N ASP A 895 5.02 -30.33 -12.65
CA ASP A 895 4.62 -29.42 -11.60
C ASP A 895 3.12 -29.53 -11.30
N GLY A 896 2.26 -29.53 -12.33
CA GLY A 896 0.81 -29.59 -12.16
C GLY A 896 0.26 -30.99 -11.86
N GLY A 897 0.68 -31.97 -12.63
CA GLY A 897 0.01 -33.29 -12.62
C GLY A 897 -1.45 -33.16 -13.02
N LEU A 898 -1.75 -32.24 -13.92
CA LEU A 898 -3.07 -31.91 -14.44
C LEU A 898 -3.15 -32.23 -15.94
N LEU A 899 -4.25 -32.85 -16.39
CA LEU A 899 -4.57 -32.98 -17.79
C LEU A 899 -5.70 -32.02 -18.12
N VAL A 900 -5.52 -31.22 -19.17
CA VAL A 900 -6.55 -30.32 -19.70
C VAL A 900 -6.80 -30.68 -21.15
N PHE A 901 -8.07 -31.04 -21.50
CA PHE A 901 -8.43 -31.43 -22.86
C PHE A 901 -9.93 -31.19 -23.10
N THR A 902 -10.30 -31.16 -24.36
CA THR A 902 -11.69 -31.12 -24.80
C THR A 902 -12.11 -32.47 -25.38
N ALA A 903 -13.26 -32.98 -24.98
CA ALA A 903 -13.85 -34.19 -25.50
C ALA A 903 -15.39 -34.17 -25.33
N PRO A 904 -16.15 -34.93 -26.11
CA PRO A 904 -17.58 -35.10 -25.90
C PRO A 904 -17.92 -35.65 -24.50
N ALA A 905 -19.09 -35.28 -23.99
CA ALA A 905 -19.64 -35.93 -22.82
C ALA A 905 -19.84 -37.45 -23.06
N GLY A 906 -19.53 -38.25 -22.06
CA GLY A 906 -19.59 -39.72 -22.19
C GLY A 906 -18.51 -40.39 -21.37
N GLN A 907 -18.20 -41.62 -21.71
CA GLN A 907 -17.10 -42.35 -21.07
C GLN A 907 -15.77 -41.84 -21.57
N ILE A 908 -14.86 -41.52 -20.64
CA ILE A 908 -13.48 -41.13 -20.89
C ILE A 908 -12.57 -42.18 -20.29
N THR A 909 -11.59 -42.63 -21.06
CA THR A 909 -10.51 -43.50 -20.58
C THR A 909 -9.16 -42.83 -20.77
N LEU A 910 -8.40 -42.73 -19.69
CA LEU A 910 -7.05 -42.12 -19.64
C LEU A 910 -6.03 -43.25 -19.42
N THR A 911 -5.17 -43.48 -20.38
CA THR A 911 -4.08 -44.47 -20.28
C THR A 911 -2.78 -43.73 -19.94
N PRO A 912 -2.06 -44.12 -18.87
CA PRO A 912 -0.87 -43.44 -18.42
C PRO A 912 0.29 -43.55 -19.40
N PRO A 913 1.31 -42.64 -19.28
CA PRO A 913 2.58 -42.82 -19.97
C PRO A 913 3.29 -44.11 -19.51
N GLN A 914 3.84 -44.83 -20.47
CA GLN A 914 4.62 -46.07 -20.23
C GLN A 914 5.82 -45.82 -19.32
#